data_6e2f60630c67002028aa0f7b4f6db88a
#
_entry.id   6e2f60630c67002028aa0f7b4f6db88a
#
_cell.length_a   1.000
_cell.length_b   1.000
_cell.length_c   1.000
_cell.angle_alpha   90.00
_cell.angle_beta   90.00
_cell.angle_gamma   90.00
#
_symmetry.space_group_name_H-M   'P 1'
#
loop_
_entity.id
_entity.type
_entity.pdbx_description
1 polymer ?
#
loop_
_entity_poly.entity_id
_entity_poly.type
_entity_poly.pdbx_seq_one_letter_code
_entity_poly.pdbx_strand_id
1 'polypeptide(L)'
;MASSQSSTIHTSVPPSSTTTETSSSTSSHSVPFPSGLSCFVTIARAHGIAADPSQLLHAFGESEGKFSTHSILHAARYVGLVAERRRVPAKRLATATMPAVCIETNGDFSIIGRIDTSDGGLRLLIHRPTSAQPVWQTLDEFSETWTGELILFASRASITGELAKFDFSWFIPAMVKYRRLLLEVLVVSVVLQLFALVTPVFFQVVMDKVLVHRGFSTLNVIAVGLLVVSVFDVVLSGLRSYVHAHTCSRIDVELGARLFRHLLALPLPWFQARRAGDTVARVRELEKIRQFLTGNGITLVLDLAFSLIFIGVMLLYSPVLTLIVVLSLPCYVLLSLLATPILRRRLDEQFRHSAENQALLVETVSAMGTVKAMAVEPRWCQTWEQQLAAYVKAAFRAAMVGNWAGNGVSLVSKLVTVCTLWLGARLVIDGEMSVGQLIAFNMLAGHVATPVMRLAQMWSDFQQLSVSVERLGDILNTETEVHSGGLTLPSIKGHIVFDQVFFRYRPDGNDILSNIQLAIRPGERIGIVGRSGSGKSTLSLLLQRLHTAQRGRVLVDGIDIALADPASLRRQIGVVPQESQLFKGTVRQNIALTDPGAPLEKVMHMAQLAGAHSFITDLPEGYDTIIGESGSGLSGGQKQRIAIARALMRDPRILIFDEATSALDYESERMIQSNMAAICSNRTVIIIAHRLSAVRDTDRILVLEQGRLVEQGAHQALLAKDDGWYARLHRMQAA
;
A
#
# COMPACT_ATOMS: atom_id res chain seq x y z
N MET A 1 7.81 -44.28 -27.61
CA MET A 1 7.32 -45.14 -28.68
C MET A 1 5.99 -44.61 -29.14
N ALA A 2 5.93 -44.32 -30.43
CA ALA A 2 4.83 -44.23 -31.37
C ALA A 2 3.83 -43.08 -31.10
N SER A 3 3.79 -42.04 -31.79
CA SER A 3 3.64 -41.70 -33.26
C SER A 3 2.18 -41.54 -33.68
N SER A 4 1.90 -40.31 -34.16
CA SER A 4 1.12 -39.94 -35.36
C SER A 4 -0.40 -40.05 -35.23
N GLN A 5 -1.23 -39.18 -35.83
CA GLN A 5 -1.15 -38.46 -37.09
C GLN A 5 -2.24 -37.40 -37.17
N SER A 6 -1.95 -36.39 -37.96
CA SER A 6 -2.80 -35.34 -38.48
C SER A 6 -3.94 -35.83 -39.36
N SER A 7 -5.07 -35.13 -39.38
CA SER A 7 -5.89 -35.05 -40.58
C SER A 7 -6.61 -33.69 -40.67
N THR A 8 -6.19 -32.94 -41.66
CA THR A 8 -6.79 -31.76 -42.27
C THR A 8 -8.05 -32.18 -43.03
N ILE A 9 -9.17 -31.48 -42.88
CA ILE A 9 -10.27 -31.48 -43.83
C ILE A 9 -10.59 -30.04 -44.21
N HIS A 10 -10.29 -29.75 -45.48
CA HIS A 10 -10.83 -28.63 -46.24
C HIS A 10 -12.28 -28.90 -46.61
N THR A 11 -13.17 -27.92 -46.43
CA THR A 11 -14.37 -27.83 -47.28
C THR A 11 -14.67 -26.36 -47.57
N SER A 12 -14.89 -26.17 -48.84
CA SER A 12 -15.07 -24.99 -49.62
C SER A 12 -16.42 -24.28 -49.41
N VAL A 13 -16.38 -22.96 -49.61
CA VAL A 13 -17.53 -22.03 -49.78
C VAL A 13 -18.12 -22.16 -51.18
N PRO A 14 -19.42 -21.90 -51.38
CA PRO A 14 -19.84 -21.07 -52.50
C PRO A 14 -20.73 -19.88 -52.10
N PRO A 15 -20.83 -18.85 -52.97
CA PRO A 15 -21.50 -17.60 -52.66
C PRO A 15 -22.93 -17.54 -53.23
N SER A 16 -23.81 -16.77 -52.58
CA SER A 16 -25.01 -16.22 -53.25
C SER A 16 -25.54 -15.02 -52.45
N SER A 17 -25.52 -13.89 -53.08
CA SER A 17 -26.52 -13.03 -53.66
C SER A 17 -27.24 -12.07 -52.69
N THR A 18 -26.88 -10.80 -52.89
CA THR A 18 -27.63 -9.54 -52.83
C THR A 18 -29.12 -9.62 -52.51
N THR A 19 -29.51 -8.90 -51.46
CA THR A 19 -30.74 -8.10 -51.44
C THR A 19 -30.54 -6.85 -50.58
N THR A 20 -30.70 -5.72 -51.25
CA THR A 20 -30.80 -4.37 -50.74
C THR A 20 -32.07 -4.18 -49.93
N GLU A 21 -31.96 -3.84 -48.64
CA GLU A 21 -33.04 -3.14 -47.94
C GLU A 21 -32.45 -1.94 -47.22
N THR A 22 -32.86 -0.81 -47.71
CA THR A 22 -32.70 0.52 -47.15
C THR A 22 -33.48 0.64 -45.83
N SER A 23 -32.77 0.68 -44.71
CA SER A 23 -33.32 1.19 -43.44
C SER A 23 -32.55 2.42 -43.02
N SER A 24 -33.24 3.54 -43.08
CA SER A 24 -32.84 4.86 -42.59
C SER A 24 -32.50 4.82 -41.09
N SER A 25 -31.21 4.77 -40.77
CA SER A 25 -30.74 5.05 -39.45
C SER A 25 -30.55 6.56 -39.26
N THR A 26 -31.39 7.16 -38.46
CA THR A 26 -31.22 8.51 -37.92
C THR A 26 -29.88 8.57 -37.17
N SER A 27 -28.86 9.10 -37.85
CA SER A 27 -27.60 9.49 -37.24
C SER A 27 -27.84 10.71 -36.37
N SER A 28 -27.79 10.53 -35.05
CA SER A 28 -27.60 11.65 -34.10
C SER A 28 -26.27 12.33 -34.47
N HIS A 29 -26.32 13.54 -34.96
CA HIS A 29 -25.16 14.41 -35.16
C HIS A 29 -24.52 14.70 -33.80
N SER A 30 -23.50 13.92 -33.43
CA SER A 30 -22.57 14.28 -32.38
C SER A 30 -21.69 15.41 -32.95
N VAL A 31 -21.78 16.62 -32.39
CA VAL A 31 -20.87 17.71 -32.68
C VAL A 31 -19.45 17.20 -32.46
N PRO A 32 -18.57 17.28 -33.50
CA PRO A 32 -17.21 16.76 -33.36
C PRO A 32 -16.47 17.59 -32.32
N PHE A 33 -15.91 16.91 -31.28
CA PHE A 33 -15.10 17.57 -30.27
C PHE A 33 -13.82 18.17 -30.91
N PRO A 34 -13.28 19.28 -30.36
CA PRO A 34 -12.01 19.86 -30.82
C PRO A 34 -10.89 18.82 -30.86
N SER A 35 -9.99 18.95 -31.89
CA SER A 35 -8.89 17.97 -32.09
C SER A 35 -8.01 17.82 -30.85
N GLY A 36 -7.70 18.93 -30.14
CA GLY A 36 -6.93 18.91 -28.89
C GLY A 36 -7.59 18.15 -27.76
N LEU A 37 -8.91 18.29 -27.59
CA LEU A 37 -9.66 17.55 -26.57
C LEU A 37 -9.71 16.05 -26.90
N SER A 38 -9.99 15.70 -28.14
CA SER A 38 -10.04 14.31 -28.62
C SER A 38 -8.69 13.60 -28.43
N CYS A 39 -7.58 14.26 -28.76
CA CYS A 39 -6.23 13.77 -28.53
C CYS A 39 -5.94 13.60 -27.03
N PHE A 40 -6.29 14.60 -26.23
CA PHE A 40 -6.07 14.53 -24.78
C PHE A 40 -6.85 13.37 -24.11
N VAL A 41 -8.14 13.20 -24.44
CA VAL A 41 -8.96 12.11 -23.93
C VAL A 41 -8.40 10.74 -24.32
N THR A 42 -7.89 10.61 -25.55
CA THR A 42 -7.25 9.36 -26.01
C THR A 42 -5.98 9.05 -25.22
N ILE A 43 -5.14 10.05 -24.96
CA ILE A 43 -3.94 9.91 -24.12
C ILE A 43 -4.32 9.58 -22.69
N ALA A 44 -5.29 10.28 -22.09
CA ALA A 44 -5.73 10.01 -20.72
C ALA A 44 -6.23 8.56 -20.57
N ARG A 45 -6.99 8.06 -21.55
CA ARG A 45 -7.43 6.65 -21.59
C ARG A 45 -6.26 5.67 -21.75
N ALA A 46 -5.26 6.01 -22.56
CA ALA A 46 -4.05 5.19 -22.69
C ALA A 46 -3.27 5.07 -21.37
N HIS A 47 -3.35 6.10 -20.51
CA HIS A 47 -2.81 6.08 -19.14
C HIS A 47 -3.79 5.51 -18.09
N GLY A 48 -4.91 4.91 -18.50
CA GLY A 48 -5.90 4.32 -17.59
C GLY A 48 -6.73 5.34 -16.80
N ILE A 49 -6.74 6.60 -17.23
CA ILE A 49 -7.46 7.68 -16.56
C ILE A 49 -8.79 7.93 -17.28
N ALA A 50 -9.89 7.91 -16.53
CA ALA A 50 -11.20 8.26 -17.05
C ALA A 50 -11.25 9.78 -17.30
N ALA A 51 -11.53 10.17 -18.56
CA ALA A 51 -11.64 11.55 -19.00
C ALA A 51 -12.93 11.72 -19.79
N ASP A 52 -13.87 12.49 -19.25
CA ASP A 52 -15.12 12.84 -19.94
C ASP A 52 -14.92 14.07 -20.82
N PRO A 53 -15.11 13.94 -22.16
CA PRO A 53 -14.87 15.07 -23.06
C PRO A 53 -15.77 16.27 -22.76
N SER A 54 -17.03 16.04 -22.39
CA SER A 54 -18.00 17.13 -22.18
C SER A 54 -17.66 17.93 -20.92
N GLN A 55 -17.26 17.26 -19.85
CA GLN A 55 -16.83 17.91 -18.61
C GLN A 55 -15.53 18.70 -18.80
N LEU A 56 -14.57 18.12 -19.52
CA LEU A 56 -13.30 18.78 -19.78
C LEU A 56 -13.46 19.99 -20.68
N LEU A 57 -14.35 19.93 -21.68
CA LEU A 57 -14.66 21.07 -22.54
C LEU A 57 -15.33 22.19 -21.73
N HIS A 58 -16.26 21.85 -20.85
CA HIS A 58 -16.94 22.83 -20.01
C HIS A 58 -15.98 23.49 -18.99
N ALA A 59 -15.07 22.71 -18.41
CA ALA A 59 -14.16 23.20 -17.36
C ALA A 59 -12.94 23.98 -17.92
N PHE A 60 -12.45 23.61 -19.11
CA PHE A 60 -11.18 24.11 -19.66
C PHE A 60 -11.25 24.56 -21.12
N GLY A 61 -12.43 24.50 -21.76
CA GLY A 61 -12.65 24.99 -23.10
C GLY A 61 -12.58 26.52 -23.15
N GLU A 62 -12.07 27.07 -24.26
CA GLU A 62 -12.03 28.51 -24.52
C GLU A 62 -13.35 29.01 -25.12
N SER A 63 -13.55 30.35 -25.13
CA SER A 63 -14.83 31.00 -25.45
C SER A 63 -15.40 30.68 -26.84
N GLU A 64 -14.67 30.05 -27.75
CA GLU A 64 -15.12 29.61 -29.06
C GLU A 64 -15.24 28.07 -29.20
N GLY A 65 -15.28 27.34 -28.09
CA GLY A 65 -15.31 25.87 -28.12
C GLY A 65 -13.96 25.23 -28.53
N LYS A 66 -12.88 25.99 -28.57
CA LYS A 66 -11.52 25.51 -28.87
C LYS A 66 -10.88 24.93 -27.66
N PHE A 67 -9.99 23.96 -27.85
CA PHE A 67 -9.22 23.32 -26.81
C PHE A 67 -7.74 23.44 -27.14
N SER A 68 -7.12 24.51 -26.63
CA SER A 68 -5.74 24.89 -26.94
C SER A 68 -4.69 24.06 -26.18
N THR A 69 -3.41 24.29 -26.50
CA THR A 69 -2.28 23.72 -25.74
C THR A 69 -2.38 24.04 -24.23
N HIS A 70 -2.81 25.29 -23.91
CA HIS A 70 -2.98 25.72 -22.53
C HIS A 70 -4.09 24.90 -21.83
N SER A 71 -5.22 24.71 -22.50
CA SER A 71 -6.34 23.89 -22.03
C SER A 71 -5.91 22.45 -21.82
N ILE A 72 -5.11 21.86 -22.72
CA ILE A 72 -4.55 20.50 -22.56
C ILE A 72 -3.67 20.39 -21.32
N LEU A 73 -2.77 21.37 -21.08
CA LEU A 73 -1.87 21.36 -19.94
C LEU A 73 -2.63 21.50 -18.59
N HIS A 74 -3.69 22.32 -18.57
CA HIS A 74 -4.54 22.48 -17.39
C HIS A 74 -5.40 21.23 -17.14
N ALA A 75 -6.03 20.70 -18.18
CA ALA A 75 -6.80 19.47 -18.10
C ALA A 75 -5.93 18.27 -17.64
N ALA A 76 -4.69 18.19 -18.14
CA ALA A 76 -3.73 17.16 -17.72
C ALA A 76 -3.44 17.25 -16.21
N ARG A 77 -3.16 18.43 -15.68
CA ARG A 77 -2.96 18.63 -14.24
C ARG A 77 -4.18 18.27 -13.43
N TYR A 78 -5.36 18.59 -13.94
CA TYR A 78 -6.63 18.29 -13.28
C TYR A 78 -6.89 16.80 -13.14
N VAL A 79 -6.63 16.01 -14.19
CA VAL A 79 -6.79 14.55 -14.17
C VAL A 79 -5.59 13.80 -13.57
N GLY A 80 -4.56 14.51 -13.07
CA GLY A 80 -3.40 13.90 -12.41
C GLY A 80 -2.27 13.50 -13.35
N LEU A 81 -2.29 13.93 -14.62
CA LEU A 81 -1.17 13.79 -15.56
C LEU A 81 -0.22 14.98 -15.45
N VAL A 82 1.07 14.70 -15.59
CA VAL A 82 2.07 15.74 -15.83
C VAL A 82 2.22 15.88 -17.32
N ALA A 83 1.90 17.07 -17.85
CA ALA A 83 2.06 17.39 -19.26
C ALA A 83 3.09 18.50 -19.41
N GLU A 84 4.04 18.33 -20.31
CA GLU A 84 5.08 19.31 -20.63
C GLU A 84 5.11 19.57 -22.13
N ARG A 85 5.02 20.85 -22.52
CA ARG A 85 5.25 21.29 -23.90
C ARG A 85 6.75 21.37 -24.13
N ARG A 86 7.26 20.65 -25.12
CA ARG A 86 8.68 20.62 -25.45
C ARG A 86 8.91 20.73 -26.95
N ARG A 87 9.86 21.54 -27.33
CA ARG A 87 10.31 21.61 -28.73
C ARG A 87 11.39 20.55 -28.93
N VAL A 88 11.14 19.58 -29.81
CA VAL A 88 12.00 18.43 -30.05
C VAL A 88 12.49 18.46 -31.49
N PRO A 89 13.80 18.52 -31.77
CA PRO A 89 14.30 18.41 -33.13
C PRO A 89 14.03 16.99 -33.67
N ALA A 90 13.75 16.90 -35.00
CA ALA A 90 13.38 15.63 -35.65
C ALA A 90 14.37 14.49 -35.40
N LYS A 91 15.67 14.80 -35.31
CA LYS A 91 16.73 13.79 -34.98
C LYS A 91 16.63 13.18 -33.59
N ARG A 92 15.96 13.81 -32.65
CA ARG A 92 15.76 13.33 -31.27
C ARG A 92 14.36 12.77 -31.00
N LEU A 93 13.52 12.71 -32.01
CA LEU A 93 12.13 12.21 -31.86
C LEU A 93 12.12 10.76 -31.40
N ALA A 94 13.08 9.94 -31.86
CA ALA A 94 13.23 8.54 -31.50
C ALA A 94 13.47 8.30 -30.00
N THR A 95 13.95 9.32 -29.25
CA THR A 95 14.22 9.22 -27.82
C THR A 95 13.12 9.82 -26.94
N ALA A 96 12.05 10.34 -27.56
CA ALA A 96 10.93 10.93 -26.82
C ALA A 96 9.99 9.84 -26.29
N THR A 97 9.43 10.07 -25.10
CA THR A 97 8.44 9.16 -24.49
C THR A 97 7.13 9.20 -25.28
N MET A 98 6.62 8.01 -25.69
CA MET A 98 5.36 7.88 -26.40
C MET A 98 4.33 7.16 -25.50
N PRO A 99 3.02 7.45 -25.68
CA PRO A 99 2.40 8.31 -26.68
C PRO A 99 2.51 9.82 -26.35
N ALA A 100 2.61 10.66 -27.38
CA ALA A 100 2.70 12.12 -27.26
C ALA A 100 1.72 12.82 -28.20
N VAL A 101 1.24 14.01 -27.81
CA VAL A 101 0.44 14.87 -28.71
C VAL A 101 1.37 15.83 -29.45
N CYS A 102 1.26 15.86 -30.76
CA CYS A 102 1.97 16.81 -31.61
C CYS A 102 1.04 17.93 -32.09
N ILE A 103 1.65 19.10 -32.30
CA ILE A 103 0.97 20.30 -32.81
C ILE A 103 1.29 20.38 -34.29
N GLU A 104 0.26 20.36 -35.13
CA GLU A 104 0.39 20.48 -36.58
C GLU A 104 0.44 21.96 -37.00
N THR A 105 0.98 22.26 -38.20
CA THR A 105 1.14 23.59 -38.74
C THR A 105 -0.19 24.30 -39.01
N ASN A 106 -1.26 23.54 -39.19
CA ASN A 106 -2.64 24.06 -39.35
C ASN A 106 -3.30 24.44 -38.00
N GLY A 107 -2.60 24.22 -36.86
CA GLY A 107 -3.12 24.44 -35.51
C GLY A 107 -3.92 23.30 -34.92
N ASP A 108 -4.06 22.18 -35.63
CA ASP A 108 -4.68 20.94 -35.12
C ASP A 108 -3.72 20.11 -34.30
N PHE A 109 -4.29 19.11 -33.62
CA PHE A 109 -3.54 18.20 -32.77
C PHE A 109 -3.67 16.75 -33.30
N SER A 110 -2.56 16.01 -33.25
CA SER A 110 -2.52 14.59 -33.56
C SER A 110 -1.67 13.85 -32.52
N ILE A 111 -1.80 12.51 -32.47
CA ILE A 111 -1.10 11.68 -31.50
C ILE A 111 -0.05 10.85 -32.23
N ILE A 112 1.18 10.87 -31.73
CA ILE A 112 2.20 9.89 -32.10
C ILE A 112 2.08 8.73 -31.10
N GLY A 113 1.61 7.57 -31.56
CA GLY A 113 1.40 6.40 -30.72
C GLY A 113 2.65 5.56 -30.52
N ARG A 114 3.43 5.35 -31.59
CA ARG A 114 4.65 4.52 -31.59
C ARG A 114 5.61 4.98 -32.68
N ILE A 115 6.89 4.73 -32.43
CA ILE A 115 7.98 4.96 -33.37
C ILE A 115 8.63 3.62 -33.68
N ASP A 116 8.83 3.30 -34.98
CA ASP A 116 9.52 2.10 -35.44
C ASP A 116 10.81 2.49 -36.19
N THR A 117 11.88 1.79 -35.87
CA THR A 117 13.22 2.02 -36.42
C THR A 117 13.77 0.81 -37.16
N SER A 118 12.95 -0.23 -37.43
CA SER A 118 13.39 -1.54 -37.88
C SER A 118 13.81 -1.65 -39.36
N ASP A 119 13.40 -0.72 -40.26
CA ASP A 119 13.63 -0.80 -41.69
C ASP A 119 14.58 0.28 -42.28
N GLY A 120 15.58 0.74 -41.51
CA GLY A 120 16.55 1.74 -41.97
C GLY A 120 16.01 3.16 -42.10
N GLY A 121 14.77 3.42 -41.72
CA GLY A 121 14.13 4.73 -41.65
C GLY A 121 13.23 4.84 -40.43
N LEU A 122 13.01 6.08 -39.96
CA LEU A 122 12.12 6.37 -38.83
C LEU A 122 10.68 6.41 -39.35
N ARG A 123 9.82 5.47 -38.91
CA ARG A 123 8.38 5.48 -39.20
C ARG A 123 7.58 5.80 -37.92
N LEU A 124 6.56 6.62 -38.07
CA LEU A 124 5.74 7.14 -36.99
C LEU A 124 4.28 6.66 -37.18
N LEU A 125 3.71 6.08 -36.13
CA LEU A 125 2.29 5.75 -36.09
C LEU A 125 1.51 6.96 -35.61
N ILE A 126 0.80 7.63 -36.52
CA ILE A 126 0.08 8.87 -36.23
C ILE A 126 -1.41 8.61 -36.22
N HIS A 127 -2.09 9.07 -35.19
CA HIS A 127 -3.53 9.05 -35.08
C HIS A 127 -4.08 10.48 -35.07
N ARG A 128 -4.86 10.82 -36.09
CA ARG A 128 -5.61 12.08 -36.17
C ARG A 128 -7.04 11.87 -35.73
N PRO A 129 -7.64 12.77 -34.93
CA PRO A 129 -9.03 12.65 -34.50
C PRO A 129 -10.06 12.55 -35.64
N THR A 130 -9.68 13.07 -36.83
CA THR A 130 -10.49 13.05 -38.04
C THR A 130 -10.43 11.72 -38.81
N SER A 131 -9.47 10.81 -38.48
CA SER A 131 -9.31 9.52 -39.15
C SER A 131 -9.71 8.38 -38.22
N ALA A 132 -10.46 7.42 -38.75
CA ALA A 132 -10.92 6.24 -37.98
C ALA A 132 -9.79 5.27 -37.59
N GLN A 133 -8.66 5.29 -38.30
CA GLN A 133 -7.52 4.41 -38.08
C GLN A 133 -6.20 5.16 -38.06
N PRO A 134 -5.24 4.75 -37.21
CA PRO A 134 -3.89 5.31 -37.20
C PRO A 134 -3.13 4.92 -38.49
N VAL A 135 -2.31 5.83 -39.01
CA VAL A 135 -1.55 5.69 -40.26
C VAL A 135 -0.05 5.73 -39.96
N TRP A 136 0.71 4.86 -40.61
CA TRP A 136 2.17 4.92 -40.60
C TRP A 136 2.65 5.95 -41.61
N GLN A 137 3.46 6.91 -41.14
CA GLN A 137 4.11 7.95 -41.98
C GLN A 137 5.63 7.91 -41.79
N THR A 138 6.35 8.32 -42.82
CA THR A 138 7.80 8.51 -42.72
C THR A 138 8.10 9.81 -41.97
N LEU A 139 9.32 9.94 -41.43
CA LEU A 139 9.71 11.18 -40.72
C LEU A 139 9.66 12.40 -41.64
N ASP A 140 10.01 12.24 -42.92
CA ASP A 140 10.05 13.35 -43.88
C ASP A 140 8.64 13.85 -44.17
N GLU A 141 7.68 12.96 -44.47
CA GLU A 141 6.26 13.33 -44.67
C GLU A 141 5.64 13.98 -43.43
N PHE A 142 6.00 13.50 -42.23
CA PHE A 142 5.50 14.06 -41.00
C PHE A 142 6.10 15.44 -40.70
N SER A 143 7.39 15.65 -41.02
CA SER A 143 8.07 16.90 -40.75
C SER A 143 7.49 18.09 -41.52
N GLU A 144 6.83 17.87 -42.68
CA GLU A 144 6.14 18.91 -43.46
C GLU A 144 4.90 19.49 -42.76
N THR A 145 4.24 18.67 -41.95
CA THR A 145 2.99 19.05 -41.24
C THR A 145 3.19 19.38 -39.77
N TRP A 146 4.37 19.13 -39.22
CA TRP A 146 4.66 19.30 -37.79
C TRP A 146 5.37 20.59 -37.44
N THR A 147 4.97 21.27 -36.37
CA THR A 147 5.59 22.52 -35.88
C THR A 147 6.92 22.32 -35.14
N GLY A 148 7.34 21.09 -34.89
CA GLY A 148 8.49 20.76 -34.02
C GLY A 148 8.15 20.72 -32.53
N GLU A 149 6.88 20.86 -32.15
CA GLU A 149 6.45 20.89 -30.78
C GLU A 149 5.65 19.63 -30.41
N LEU A 150 5.96 19.10 -29.24
CA LEU A 150 5.27 17.97 -28.65
C LEU A 150 4.75 18.32 -27.25
N ILE A 151 3.61 17.75 -26.89
CA ILE A 151 3.14 17.68 -25.52
C ILE A 151 3.38 16.25 -25.04
N LEU A 152 4.34 16.11 -24.15
CA LEU A 152 4.70 14.83 -23.54
C LEU A 152 3.84 14.63 -22.28
N PHE A 153 3.31 13.43 -22.13
CA PHE A 153 2.52 13.08 -20.98
C PHE A 153 3.22 12.01 -20.16
N ALA A 154 3.17 12.20 -18.85
CA ALA A 154 3.59 11.18 -17.92
C ALA A 154 2.56 11.12 -16.81
N SER A 155 2.15 9.92 -16.41
CA SER A 155 1.41 9.77 -15.17
C SER A 155 2.33 10.23 -14.03
N ARG A 156 1.80 11.00 -13.07
CA ARG A 156 2.55 11.27 -11.82
C ARG A 156 3.07 10.00 -11.19
N ALA A 157 2.35 8.90 -11.36
CA ALA A 157 2.76 7.57 -10.98
C ALA A 157 3.99 7.09 -11.77
N SER A 158 4.12 7.38 -13.07
CA SER A 158 5.28 6.94 -13.86
C SER A 158 6.52 7.81 -13.62
N ILE A 159 6.39 9.10 -13.39
CA ILE A 159 7.52 9.98 -13.05
C ILE A 159 8.02 9.75 -11.63
N THR A 160 7.12 9.46 -10.68
CA THR A 160 7.48 9.05 -9.32
C THR A 160 7.75 7.55 -9.22
N GLY A 161 7.16 6.71 -10.07
CA GLY A 161 7.19 5.24 -9.97
C GLY A 161 8.42 4.58 -10.59
N GLU A 162 9.07 5.14 -11.61
CA GLU A 162 10.38 4.66 -12.08
C GLU A 162 11.56 5.28 -11.32
N LEU A 163 11.36 6.46 -10.68
CA LEU A 163 12.39 7.15 -9.89
C LEU A 163 12.19 7.05 -8.37
N ALA A 164 11.05 6.57 -7.90
CA ALA A 164 10.76 6.43 -6.47
C ALA A 164 10.11 5.09 -6.14
N LYS A 165 10.78 3.98 -6.49
CA LYS A 165 10.57 2.76 -5.70
C LYS A 165 10.81 3.13 -4.25
N PHE A 166 9.88 2.72 -3.36
CA PHE A 166 10.09 2.89 -1.92
C PHE A 166 11.49 2.38 -1.58
N ASP A 167 12.32 3.32 -1.15
CA ASP A 167 13.72 3.12 -0.79
C ASP A 167 13.98 3.82 0.54
N PHE A 168 15.16 3.69 1.05
CA PHE A 168 15.62 4.39 2.27
C PHE A 168 15.40 5.91 2.23
N SER A 169 15.30 6.50 1.05
CA SER A 169 14.97 7.92 0.86
C SER A 169 13.64 8.36 1.52
N TRP A 170 12.69 7.44 1.69
CA TRP A 170 11.41 7.71 2.36
C TRP A 170 11.56 8.08 3.85
N PHE A 171 12.63 7.59 4.48
CA PHE A 171 12.94 7.86 5.89
C PHE A 171 13.72 9.17 6.07
N ILE A 172 14.43 9.65 5.04
CA ILE A 172 15.29 10.83 5.11
C ILE A 172 14.56 12.08 5.62
N PRO A 173 13.34 12.43 5.16
CA PRO A 173 12.63 13.61 5.64
C PRO A 173 12.35 13.58 7.14
N ALA A 174 12.03 12.41 7.70
CA ALA A 174 11.82 12.24 9.13
C ALA A 174 13.14 12.40 9.90
N MET A 175 14.24 11.84 9.41
CA MET A 175 15.57 12.02 10.04
C MET A 175 16.05 13.46 9.98
N VAL A 176 15.90 14.14 8.83
CA VAL A 176 16.30 15.55 8.65
C VAL A 176 15.52 16.49 9.57
N LYS A 177 14.25 16.20 9.85
CA LYS A 177 13.42 16.95 10.79
C LYS A 177 14.04 16.98 12.21
N TYR A 178 14.62 15.85 12.64
CA TYR A 178 15.21 15.69 13.96
C TYR A 178 16.76 15.83 13.97
N ARG A 179 17.35 16.42 12.92
CA ARG A 179 18.81 16.53 12.72
C ARG A 179 19.53 17.21 13.89
N ARG A 180 18.90 18.16 14.60
CA ARG A 180 19.51 18.83 15.75
C ARG A 180 19.75 17.86 16.92
N LEU A 181 18.73 17.08 17.28
CA LEU A 181 18.84 16.06 18.33
C LEU A 181 19.84 14.95 17.96
N LEU A 182 19.86 14.52 16.69
CA LEU A 182 20.84 13.56 16.20
C LEU A 182 22.27 14.14 16.26
N LEU A 183 22.44 15.43 15.98
CA LEU A 183 23.73 16.12 16.11
C LEU A 183 24.17 16.19 17.58
N GLU A 184 23.27 16.46 18.52
CA GLU A 184 23.57 16.44 19.96
C GLU A 184 24.06 15.06 20.41
N VAL A 185 23.39 13.98 19.98
CA VAL A 185 23.83 12.60 20.23
C VAL A 185 25.22 12.37 19.66
N LEU A 186 25.51 12.86 18.46
CA LEU A 186 26.82 12.73 17.82
C LEU A 186 27.91 13.49 18.59
N VAL A 187 27.65 14.74 19.01
CA VAL A 187 28.60 15.55 19.80
C VAL A 187 28.94 14.87 21.13
N VAL A 188 27.90 14.40 21.86
CA VAL A 188 28.14 13.67 23.12
C VAL A 188 28.92 12.38 22.84
N SER A 189 28.66 11.68 21.75
CA SER A 189 29.42 10.47 21.38
C SER A 189 30.89 10.77 21.08
N VAL A 190 31.21 11.93 20.46
CA VAL A 190 32.62 12.38 20.29
C VAL A 190 33.30 12.57 21.62
N VAL A 191 32.64 13.24 22.59
CA VAL A 191 33.19 13.43 23.93
C VAL A 191 33.45 12.09 24.63
N LEU A 192 32.52 11.16 24.55
CA LEU A 192 32.69 9.81 25.11
C LEU A 192 33.88 9.06 24.49
N GLN A 193 34.09 9.19 23.18
CA GLN A 193 35.26 8.61 22.51
C GLN A 193 36.60 9.25 22.95
N LEU A 194 36.60 10.55 23.25
CA LEU A 194 37.77 11.21 23.86
C LEU A 194 38.03 10.68 25.26
N PHE A 195 37.01 10.43 26.09
CA PHE A 195 37.18 9.82 27.40
C PHE A 195 37.71 8.36 27.28
N ALA A 196 37.27 7.61 26.27
CA ALA A 196 37.82 6.29 25.99
C ALA A 196 39.32 6.31 25.67
N LEU A 197 39.84 7.42 25.12
CA LEU A 197 41.28 7.59 24.85
C LEU A 197 42.05 7.93 26.15
N VAL A 198 41.43 8.63 27.06
CA VAL A 198 42.07 9.09 28.32
C VAL A 198 42.34 7.93 29.29
N THR A 199 41.42 6.99 29.40
CA THR A 199 41.52 5.85 30.33
C THR A 199 42.81 5.02 30.16
N PRO A 200 43.21 4.58 28.94
CA PRO A 200 44.47 3.85 28.71
C PRO A 200 45.72 4.66 29.14
N VAL A 201 45.69 5.98 28.88
CA VAL A 201 46.79 6.88 29.26
C VAL A 201 46.94 6.97 30.79
N PHE A 202 45.84 7.02 31.54
CA PHE A 202 45.90 6.99 33.00
C PHE A 202 46.50 5.67 33.53
N PHE A 203 46.10 4.54 32.98
CA PHE A 203 46.69 3.24 33.30
C PHE A 203 48.20 3.23 33.03
N GLN A 204 48.61 3.74 31.86
CA GLN A 204 50.04 3.85 31.53
C GLN A 204 50.79 4.67 32.59
N VAL A 205 50.33 5.88 32.96
CA VAL A 205 50.98 6.75 33.92
C VAL A 205 51.09 6.10 35.30
N VAL A 206 50.04 5.39 35.73
CA VAL A 206 50.06 4.63 36.99
C VAL A 206 51.14 3.57 36.99
N MET A 207 51.22 2.76 35.91
CA MET A 207 52.20 1.66 35.83
C MET A 207 53.64 2.16 35.70
N ASP A 208 53.89 3.18 34.86
CA ASP A 208 55.23 3.62 34.52
C ASP A 208 55.83 4.61 35.51
N LYS A 209 54.98 5.46 36.13
CA LYS A 209 55.49 6.52 37.03
C LYS A 209 55.13 6.25 38.48
N VAL A 210 53.86 5.93 38.78
CA VAL A 210 53.42 5.85 40.18
C VAL A 210 53.98 4.60 40.86
N LEU A 211 53.90 3.44 40.21
CA LEU A 211 54.39 2.18 40.78
C LEU A 211 55.92 2.14 40.88
N VAL A 212 56.61 2.64 39.83
CA VAL A 212 58.09 2.62 39.78
C VAL A 212 58.69 3.60 40.78
N HIS A 213 58.09 4.80 40.95
CA HIS A 213 58.65 5.87 41.83
C HIS A 213 57.94 5.98 43.19
N ARG A 214 56.98 5.07 43.51
CA ARG A 214 56.17 5.09 44.75
C ARG A 214 55.49 6.43 45.01
N GLY A 215 55.04 7.10 43.95
CA GLY A 215 54.45 8.46 44.00
C GLY A 215 53.00 8.47 44.45
N PHE A 216 52.72 8.33 45.74
CA PHE A 216 51.37 8.30 46.32
C PHE A 216 50.55 9.58 46.05
N SER A 217 51.21 10.77 46.06
CA SER A 217 50.51 12.03 45.72
C SER A 217 49.99 12.03 44.30
N THR A 218 50.79 11.57 43.35
CA THR A 218 50.39 11.42 41.92
C THR A 218 49.29 10.37 41.77
N LEU A 219 49.36 9.27 42.53
CA LEU A 219 48.31 8.24 42.52
C LEU A 219 46.95 8.82 42.92
N ASN A 220 46.90 9.59 44.00
CA ASN A 220 45.66 10.19 44.49
C ASN A 220 45.06 11.16 43.45
N VAL A 221 45.88 11.98 42.79
CA VAL A 221 45.43 12.92 41.77
C VAL A 221 44.87 12.14 40.54
N ILE A 222 45.58 11.10 40.08
CA ILE A 222 45.15 10.28 38.94
C ILE A 222 43.87 9.50 39.31
N ALA A 223 43.77 8.95 40.54
CA ALA A 223 42.59 8.22 40.97
C ALA A 223 41.37 9.15 41.04
N VAL A 224 41.50 10.38 41.56
CA VAL A 224 40.42 11.37 41.56
C VAL A 224 40.07 11.78 40.12
N GLY A 225 41.08 12.05 39.29
CA GLY A 225 40.87 12.37 37.87
C GLY A 225 40.12 11.26 37.12
N LEU A 226 40.51 10.00 37.31
CA LEU A 226 39.81 8.86 36.68
C LEU A 226 38.40 8.70 37.22
N LEU A 227 38.18 8.90 38.53
CA LEU A 227 36.83 8.87 39.11
C LEU A 227 35.93 9.92 38.49
N VAL A 228 36.43 11.16 38.35
CA VAL A 228 35.68 12.26 37.71
C VAL A 228 35.35 11.92 36.28
N VAL A 229 36.32 11.48 35.47
CA VAL A 229 36.11 11.06 34.09
C VAL A 229 35.07 9.92 34.01
N SER A 230 35.17 8.92 34.90
CA SER A 230 34.22 7.81 34.92
C SER A 230 32.80 8.23 35.26
N VAL A 231 32.63 9.17 36.22
CA VAL A 231 31.32 9.73 36.56
C VAL A 231 30.73 10.48 35.35
N PHE A 232 31.55 11.35 34.72
CA PHE A 232 31.09 12.05 33.50
C PHE A 232 30.78 11.11 32.36
N ASP A 233 31.56 10.05 32.13
CA ASP A 233 31.32 9.04 31.13
C ASP A 233 29.93 8.36 31.31
N VAL A 234 29.63 7.93 32.55
CA VAL A 234 28.35 7.32 32.89
C VAL A 234 27.18 8.30 32.69
N VAL A 235 27.32 9.52 33.19
CA VAL A 235 26.27 10.55 33.07
C VAL A 235 26.01 10.90 31.58
N LEU A 236 27.08 11.18 30.84
CA LEU A 236 26.96 11.50 29.39
C LEU A 236 26.43 10.31 28.57
N SER A 237 26.87 9.10 28.89
CA SER A 237 26.35 7.88 28.23
C SER A 237 24.87 7.70 28.53
N GLY A 238 24.42 7.93 29.75
CA GLY A 238 23.02 7.91 30.14
C GLY A 238 22.20 8.98 29.41
N LEU A 239 22.71 10.22 29.39
CA LEU A 239 22.05 11.34 28.68
C LEU A 239 21.95 11.06 27.16
N ARG A 240 23.06 10.61 26.57
CA ARG A 240 23.06 10.18 25.14
C ARG A 240 22.00 9.14 24.87
N SER A 241 21.93 8.09 25.69
CA SER A 241 20.97 7.00 25.54
C SER A 241 19.52 7.51 25.66
N TYR A 242 19.28 8.43 26.62
CA TYR A 242 17.96 9.05 26.79
C TYR A 242 17.55 9.90 25.58
N VAL A 243 18.41 10.82 25.13
CA VAL A 243 18.13 11.70 23.97
C VAL A 243 17.94 10.86 22.70
N HIS A 244 18.79 9.83 22.53
CA HIS A 244 18.67 8.90 21.39
C HIS A 244 17.33 8.16 21.41
N ALA A 245 16.98 7.50 22.51
CA ALA A 245 15.72 6.76 22.65
C ALA A 245 14.50 7.68 22.47
N HIS A 246 14.53 8.88 23.04
CA HIS A 246 13.46 9.86 22.89
C HIS A 246 13.28 10.31 21.43
N THR A 247 14.39 10.56 20.72
CA THR A 247 14.38 10.94 19.30
C THR A 247 13.83 9.81 18.43
N CYS A 248 14.28 8.57 18.69
CA CYS A 248 13.78 7.37 18.01
C CYS A 248 12.26 7.22 18.18
N SER A 249 11.77 7.37 19.42
CA SER A 249 10.32 7.25 19.70
C SER A 249 9.48 8.30 18.93
N ARG A 250 10.00 9.53 18.76
CA ARG A 250 9.32 10.55 17.94
C ARG A 250 9.28 10.19 16.45
N ILE A 251 10.39 9.69 15.92
CA ILE A 251 10.47 9.21 14.54
C ILE A 251 9.48 8.08 14.33
N ASP A 252 9.34 7.18 15.29
CA ASP A 252 8.40 6.06 15.26
C ASP A 252 6.96 6.48 15.10
N VAL A 253 6.51 7.39 15.95
CA VAL A 253 5.14 7.89 15.89
C VAL A 253 4.88 8.55 14.53
N GLU A 254 5.83 9.30 14.01
CA GLU A 254 5.69 9.99 12.72
C GLU A 254 5.62 8.99 11.54
N LEU A 255 6.54 8.03 11.51
CA LEU A 255 6.58 7.01 10.45
C LEU A 255 5.37 6.07 10.51
N GLY A 256 5.00 5.62 11.71
CA GLY A 256 3.82 4.79 11.93
C GLY A 256 2.53 5.48 11.49
N ALA A 257 2.37 6.74 11.88
CA ALA A 257 1.20 7.53 11.47
C ALA A 257 1.17 7.79 9.94
N ARG A 258 2.34 7.98 9.32
CA ARG A 258 2.43 8.15 7.85
C ARG A 258 2.09 6.86 7.11
N LEU A 259 2.61 5.72 7.57
CA LEU A 259 2.28 4.41 7.01
C LEU A 259 0.80 4.09 7.17
N PHE A 260 0.23 4.31 8.36
CA PHE A 260 -1.18 4.03 8.61
C PHE A 260 -2.11 4.90 7.74
N ARG A 261 -1.78 6.18 7.58
CA ARG A 261 -2.54 7.07 6.66
C ARG A 261 -2.46 6.58 5.21
N HIS A 262 -1.27 6.14 4.76
CA HIS A 262 -1.12 5.59 3.41
C HIS A 262 -1.92 4.29 3.26
N LEU A 263 -1.86 3.39 4.24
CA LEU A 263 -2.63 2.15 4.25
C LEU A 263 -4.13 2.41 4.11
N LEU A 264 -4.69 3.36 4.87
CA LEU A 264 -6.10 3.72 4.79
C LEU A 264 -6.47 4.39 3.45
N ALA A 265 -5.50 4.96 2.75
CA ALA A 265 -5.71 5.58 1.44
C ALA A 265 -5.61 4.58 0.27
N LEU A 266 -5.24 3.33 0.52
CA LEU A 266 -5.16 2.30 -0.54
C LEU A 266 -6.55 1.89 -1.03
N PRO A 267 -6.69 1.53 -2.32
CA PRO A 267 -7.96 1.09 -2.89
C PRO A 267 -8.38 -0.28 -2.36
N LEU A 268 -9.69 -0.50 -2.24
CA LEU A 268 -10.27 -1.76 -1.74
C LEU A 268 -9.76 -3.03 -2.47
N PRO A 269 -9.55 -3.04 -3.79
CA PRO A 269 -9.00 -4.19 -4.51
C PRO A 269 -7.65 -4.67 -3.97
N TRP A 270 -6.84 -3.75 -3.46
CA TRP A 270 -5.54 -4.10 -2.87
C TRP A 270 -5.70 -5.01 -1.65
N PHE A 271 -6.71 -4.71 -0.79
CA PHE A 271 -7.02 -5.52 0.40
C PHE A 271 -7.69 -6.86 0.03
N GLN A 272 -8.58 -6.84 -0.97
CA GLN A 272 -9.27 -8.06 -1.42
C GLN A 272 -8.34 -9.09 -2.07
N ALA A 273 -7.24 -8.61 -2.68
CA ALA A 273 -6.25 -9.49 -3.30
C ALA A 273 -5.30 -10.15 -2.27
N ARG A 274 -5.35 -9.76 -0.99
CA ARG A 274 -4.40 -10.17 0.06
C ARG A 274 -5.10 -10.64 1.32
N ARG A 275 -4.45 -11.53 2.06
CA ARG A 275 -4.94 -11.94 3.39
C ARG A 275 -4.66 -10.85 4.41
N ALA A 276 -5.56 -10.63 5.36
CA ALA A 276 -5.38 -9.64 6.42
C ALA A 276 -4.09 -9.89 7.23
N GLY A 277 -3.76 -11.15 7.52
CA GLY A 277 -2.53 -11.52 8.21
C GLY A 277 -1.26 -11.09 7.48
N ASP A 278 -1.22 -11.20 6.14
CA ASP A 278 -0.08 -10.75 5.33
C ASP A 278 0.10 -9.24 5.42
N THR A 279 -1.00 -8.49 5.42
CA THR A 279 -0.97 -7.03 5.55
C THR A 279 -0.42 -6.62 6.91
N VAL A 280 -0.87 -7.25 8.00
CA VAL A 280 -0.37 -7.00 9.36
C VAL A 280 1.12 -7.37 9.47
N ALA A 281 1.53 -8.50 8.89
CA ALA A 281 2.95 -8.92 8.89
C ALA A 281 3.83 -7.88 8.17
N ARG A 282 3.39 -7.35 7.02
CA ARG A 282 4.11 -6.30 6.27
C ARG A 282 4.20 -4.98 7.04
N VAL A 283 3.13 -4.58 7.74
CA VAL A 283 3.16 -3.39 8.61
C VAL A 283 4.18 -3.54 9.73
N ARG A 284 4.34 -4.76 10.30
CA ARG A 284 5.36 -5.05 11.31
C ARG A 284 6.78 -4.97 10.78
N GLU A 285 7.02 -5.09 9.49
CA GLU A 285 8.35 -4.89 8.90
C GLU A 285 8.86 -3.45 9.10
N LEU A 286 7.97 -2.45 9.24
CA LEU A 286 8.34 -1.09 9.60
C LEU A 286 9.14 -1.05 10.92
N GLU A 287 8.78 -1.88 11.89
CA GLU A 287 9.47 -1.99 13.18
C GLU A 287 10.94 -2.39 12.99
N LYS A 288 11.21 -3.38 12.13
CA LYS A 288 12.58 -3.84 11.85
C LYS A 288 13.40 -2.75 11.12
N ILE A 289 12.78 -2.09 10.14
CA ILE A 289 13.43 -0.98 9.41
C ILE A 289 13.78 0.14 10.38
N ARG A 290 12.85 0.49 11.25
CA ARG A 290 13.03 1.48 12.28
C ARG A 290 14.17 1.12 13.22
N GLN A 291 14.15 -0.09 13.80
CA GLN A 291 15.20 -0.55 14.74
C GLN A 291 16.60 -0.47 14.11
N PHE A 292 16.72 -0.71 12.82
CA PHE A 292 17.96 -0.54 12.09
C PHE A 292 18.34 0.93 11.93
N LEU A 293 17.43 1.78 11.45
CA LEU A 293 17.69 3.21 11.20
C LEU A 293 17.96 4.02 12.47
N THR A 294 17.23 3.69 13.53
CA THR A 294 17.35 4.33 14.83
C THR A 294 18.30 3.58 15.77
N GLY A 295 18.84 2.44 15.34
CA GLY A 295 19.82 1.67 16.09
C GLY A 295 21.22 2.30 16.06
N ASN A 296 22.21 1.50 16.35
CA ASN A 296 23.59 1.95 16.53
C ASN A 296 24.33 2.38 15.25
N GLY A 297 23.62 2.58 14.10
CA GLY A 297 24.24 2.91 12.82
C GLY A 297 25.02 4.21 12.83
N ILE A 298 24.45 5.28 13.39
CA ILE A 298 25.11 6.58 13.46
C ILE A 298 26.33 6.53 14.39
N THR A 299 26.21 5.86 15.54
CA THR A 299 27.31 5.67 16.49
C THR A 299 28.40 4.79 15.91
N LEU A 300 28.05 3.78 15.11
CA LEU A 300 29.04 2.91 14.44
C LEU A 300 29.92 3.67 13.45
N VAL A 301 29.35 4.58 12.65
CA VAL A 301 30.14 5.43 11.73
C VAL A 301 31.15 6.25 12.51
N LEU A 302 30.72 6.81 13.64
CA LEU A 302 31.61 7.55 14.53
C LEU A 302 32.68 6.66 15.15
N ASP A 303 32.30 5.49 15.66
CA ASP A 303 33.22 4.50 16.24
C ASP A 303 34.29 4.07 15.24
N LEU A 304 33.92 3.86 13.95
CA LEU A 304 34.86 3.57 12.87
C LEU A 304 35.81 4.75 12.59
N ALA A 305 35.30 5.98 12.58
CA ALA A 305 36.14 7.15 12.39
C ALA A 305 37.16 7.30 13.53
N PHE A 306 36.71 7.08 14.78
CA PHE A 306 37.62 7.09 15.95
C PHE A 306 38.57 5.88 15.96
N SER A 307 38.23 4.74 15.40
CA SER A 307 39.14 3.61 15.23
C SER A 307 40.41 4.00 14.44
N LEU A 308 40.29 4.90 13.47
CA LEU A 308 41.46 5.44 12.75
C LEU A 308 42.36 6.28 13.68
N ILE A 309 41.75 7.08 14.57
CA ILE A 309 42.50 7.86 15.56
C ILE A 309 43.20 6.91 16.55
N PHE A 310 42.50 5.89 17.05
CA PHE A 310 43.08 4.90 17.94
C PHE A 310 44.27 4.17 17.27
N ILE A 311 44.14 3.76 15.96
CA ILE A 311 45.24 3.18 15.20
C ILE A 311 46.42 4.17 15.11
N GLY A 312 46.13 5.47 14.86
CA GLY A 312 47.19 6.49 14.83
C GLY A 312 47.93 6.60 16.18
N VAL A 313 47.21 6.58 17.29
CA VAL A 313 47.82 6.58 18.65
C VAL A 313 48.61 5.28 18.89
N MET A 314 48.08 4.15 18.50
CA MET A 314 48.77 2.84 18.61
C MET A 314 50.06 2.79 17.81
N LEU A 315 50.13 3.43 16.62
CA LEU A 315 51.39 3.57 15.85
C LEU A 315 52.48 4.37 16.59
N LEU A 316 52.08 5.34 17.40
CA LEU A 316 53.04 6.07 18.24
C LEU A 316 53.64 5.22 19.39
N TYR A 317 52.89 4.20 19.85
CA TYR A 317 53.37 3.24 20.84
C TYR A 317 54.30 2.18 20.24
N SER A 318 53.84 1.46 19.22
CA SER A 318 54.59 0.42 18.54
C SER A 318 54.04 0.12 17.15
N PRO A 319 54.80 0.42 16.08
CA PRO A 319 54.36 0.07 14.72
C PRO A 319 54.21 -1.44 14.50
N VAL A 320 55.05 -2.27 15.14
CA VAL A 320 55.03 -3.72 15.01
C VAL A 320 53.74 -4.31 15.61
N LEU A 321 53.38 -3.92 16.82
CA LEU A 321 52.18 -4.40 17.46
C LEU A 321 50.90 -3.88 16.74
N THR A 322 50.96 -2.64 16.23
CA THR A 322 49.84 -2.07 15.45
C THR A 322 49.61 -2.83 14.17
N LEU A 323 50.70 -3.28 13.49
CA LEU A 323 50.58 -4.11 12.28
C LEU A 323 49.82 -5.41 12.55
N ILE A 324 50.01 -6.06 13.71
CA ILE A 324 49.30 -7.29 14.09
C ILE A 324 47.79 -7.00 14.20
N VAL A 325 47.43 -5.90 14.88
CA VAL A 325 46.04 -5.52 15.03
C VAL A 325 45.40 -5.15 13.70
N VAL A 326 46.08 -4.37 12.86
CA VAL A 326 45.60 -4.00 11.53
C VAL A 326 45.46 -5.23 10.63
N LEU A 327 46.42 -6.18 10.66
CA LEU A 327 46.34 -7.42 9.89
C LEU A 327 45.22 -8.35 10.34
N SER A 328 44.74 -8.22 11.59
CA SER A 328 43.58 -8.98 12.06
C SER A 328 42.26 -8.48 11.49
N LEU A 329 42.15 -7.18 11.12
CA LEU A 329 40.90 -6.60 10.61
C LEU A 329 40.35 -7.28 9.36
N PRO A 330 41.16 -7.55 8.32
CA PRO A 330 40.78 -8.39 7.16
C PRO A 330 40.26 -9.77 7.57
N CYS A 331 40.85 -10.40 8.61
CA CYS A 331 40.42 -11.73 9.06
C CYS A 331 38.99 -11.67 9.63
N TYR A 332 38.63 -10.62 10.39
CA TYR A 332 37.25 -10.41 10.86
C TYR A 332 36.27 -10.21 9.71
N VAL A 333 36.65 -9.39 8.72
CA VAL A 333 35.84 -9.12 7.54
C VAL A 333 35.65 -10.39 6.71
N LEU A 334 36.73 -11.15 6.45
CA LEU A 334 36.67 -12.40 5.71
C LEU A 334 35.75 -13.43 6.38
N LEU A 335 35.90 -13.60 7.70
CA LEU A 335 35.05 -14.52 8.47
C LEU A 335 33.57 -14.14 8.35
N SER A 336 33.27 -12.85 8.46
CA SER A 336 31.91 -12.33 8.30
C SER A 336 31.36 -12.57 6.89
N LEU A 337 32.16 -12.28 5.85
CA LEU A 337 31.76 -12.49 4.45
C LEU A 337 31.51 -13.98 4.14
N LEU A 338 32.24 -14.91 4.75
CA LEU A 338 32.03 -16.34 4.61
C LEU A 338 30.78 -16.83 5.36
N ALA A 339 30.53 -16.29 6.56
CA ALA A 339 29.39 -16.69 7.38
C ALA A 339 28.04 -16.13 6.87
N THR A 340 28.06 -14.92 6.33
CA THR A 340 26.84 -14.19 5.91
C THR A 340 25.95 -14.96 4.92
N PRO A 341 26.45 -15.53 3.79
CA PRO A 341 25.58 -16.22 2.83
C PRO A 341 24.99 -17.49 3.40
N ILE A 342 25.70 -18.17 4.29
CA ILE A 342 25.22 -19.39 4.97
C ILE A 342 24.12 -19.00 5.96
N LEU A 343 24.37 -17.99 6.78
CA LEU A 343 23.41 -17.48 7.76
C LEU A 343 22.13 -16.99 7.07
N ARG A 344 22.25 -16.24 5.98
CA ARG A 344 21.10 -15.74 5.21
C ARG A 344 20.19 -16.87 4.74
N ARG A 345 20.75 -17.93 4.14
CA ARG A 345 19.97 -19.11 3.70
C ARG A 345 19.22 -19.75 4.86
N ARG A 346 19.86 -19.86 6.05
CA ARG A 346 19.23 -20.45 7.23
C ARG A 346 18.14 -19.55 7.83
N LEU A 347 18.33 -18.24 7.81
CA LEU A 347 17.32 -17.27 8.23
C LEU A 347 16.10 -17.27 7.29
N ASP A 348 16.32 -17.40 5.99
CA ASP A 348 15.23 -17.53 5.01
C ASP A 348 14.41 -18.82 5.23
N GLU A 349 15.09 -19.95 5.50
CA GLU A 349 14.46 -21.23 5.85
C GLU A 349 13.64 -21.09 7.14
N GLN A 350 14.21 -20.51 8.19
CA GLN A 350 13.54 -20.24 9.47
C GLN A 350 12.32 -19.34 9.29
N PHE A 351 12.46 -18.27 8.51
CA PHE A 351 11.36 -17.35 8.25
C PHE A 351 10.17 -18.01 7.56
N ARG A 352 10.45 -18.84 6.52
CA ARG A 352 9.39 -19.57 5.82
C ARG A 352 8.60 -20.47 6.77
N HIS A 353 9.28 -21.29 7.58
CA HIS A 353 8.61 -22.16 8.55
C HIS A 353 7.89 -21.39 9.67
N SER A 354 8.42 -20.22 10.07
CA SER A 354 7.73 -19.32 10.99
C SER A 354 6.42 -18.79 10.41
N ALA A 355 6.42 -18.40 9.14
CA ALA A 355 5.23 -17.90 8.45
C ALA A 355 4.17 -19.00 8.28
N GLU A 356 4.57 -20.22 7.89
CA GLU A 356 3.70 -21.39 7.78
C GLU A 356 3.03 -21.72 9.13
N ASN A 357 3.84 -21.75 10.20
CA ASN A 357 3.36 -22.02 11.55
C ASN A 357 2.39 -20.94 12.05
N GLN A 358 2.70 -19.68 11.81
CA GLN A 358 1.82 -18.57 12.20
C GLN A 358 0.51 -18.56 11.40
N ALA A 359 0.57 -18.91 10.11
CA ALA A 359 -0.62 -19.02 9.27
C ALA A 359 -1.57 -20.11 9.78
N LEU A 360 -1.04 -21.30 10.15
CA LEU A 360 -1.84 -22.37 10.72
C LEU A 360 -2.48 -21.96 12.06
N LEU A 361 -1.74 -21.24 12.92
CA LEU A 361 -2.29 -20.73 14.18
C LEU A 361 -3.48 -19.80 13.94
N VAL A 362 -3.31 -18.81 13.07
CA VAL A 362 -4.37 -17.84 12.74
C VAL A 362 -5.58 -18.56 12.13
N GLU A 363 -5.35 -19.50 11.22
CA GLU A 363 -6.41 -20.29 10.59
C GLU A 363 -7.18 -21.12 11.63
N THR A 364 -6.45 -21.81 12.51
CA THR A 364 -7.04 -22.65 13.57
C THR A 364 -7.89 -21.80 14.52
N VAL A 365 -7.37 -20.66 14.99
CA VAL A 365 -8.09 -19.78 15.92
C VAL A 365 -9.32 -19.17 15.24
N SER A 366 -9.20 -18.76 13.98
CA SER A 366 -10.31 -18.20 13.22
C SER A 366 -11.42 -19.22 12.93
N ALA A 367 -11.05 -20.49 12.73
CA ALA A 367 -11.96 -21.59 12.44
C ALA A 367 -12.26 -22.46 13.68
N MET A 368 -12.02 -21.96 14.90
CA MET A 368 -12.13 -22.76 16.14
C MET A 368 -13.50 -23.43 16.30
N GLY A 369 -14.58 -22.72 15.93
CA GLY A 369 -15.93 -23.30 15.94
C GLY A 369 -16.05 -24.57 15.08
N THR A 370 -15.46 -24.56 13.88
CA THR A 370 -15.43 -25.70 12.97
C THR A 370 -14.54 -26.83 13.50
N VAL A 371 -13.35 -26.47 14.03
CA VAL A 371 -12.42 -27.44 14.64
C VAL A 371 -13.11 -28.21 15.76
N LYS A 372 -13.84 -27.49 16.66
CA LYS A 372 -14.59 -28.07 17.77
C LYS A 372 -15.80 -28.90 17.30
N ALA A 373 -16.59 -28.36 16.37
CA ALA A 373 -17.78 -29.02 15.85
C ALA A 373 -17.46 -30.35 15.15
N MET A 374 -16.30 -30.45 14.50
CA MET A 374 -15.85 -31.63 13.78
C MET A 374 -14.93 -32.57 14.61
N ALA A 375 -14.61 -32.19 15.86
CA ALA A 375 -13.70 -32.92 16.74
C ALA A 375 -12.37 -33.33 16.11
N VAL A 376 -11.75 -32.40 15.34
CA VAL A 376 -10.51 -32.63 14.59
C VAL A 376 -9.26 -32.10 15.29
N GLU A 377 -9.37 -31.74 16.59
CA GLU A 377 -8.28 -31.23 17.42
C GLU A 377 -7.02 -32.08 17.37
N PRO A 378 -7.09 -33.45 17.48
CA PRO A 378 -5.89 -34.27 17.48
C PRO A 378 -5.08 -34.15 16.20
N ARG A 379 -5.77 -34.04 15.06
CA ARG A 379 -5.13 -33.84 13.75
C ARG A 379 -4.47 -32.44 13.65
N TRP A 380 -5.15 -31.39 14.13
CA TRP A 380 -4.61 -30.04 14.14
C TRP A 380 -3.40 -29.94 15.10
N CYS A 381 -3.45 -30.54 16.26
CA CYS A 381 -2.31 -30.64 17.18
C CYS A 381 -1.11 -31.30 16.51
N GLN A 382 -1.30 -32.44 15.87
CA GLN A 382 -0.22 -33.16 15.19
C GLN A 382 0.38 -32.31 14.06
N THR A 383 -0.44 -31.62 13.27
CA THR A 383 0.03 -30.71 12.19
C THR A 383 0.84 -29.56 12.77
N TRP A 384 0.34 -28.96 13.85
CA TRP A 384 1.03 -27.88 14.57
C TRP A 384 2.39 -28.34 15.10
N GLU A 385 2.45 -29.48 15.76
CA GLU A 385 3.69 -30.04 16.32
C GLU A 385 4.74 -30.28 15.23
N GLN A 386 4.32 -30.80 14.06
CA GLN A 386 5.22 -31.02 12.93
C GLN A 386 5.78 -29.71 12.38
N GLN A 387 4.92 -28.69 12.19
CA GLN A 387 5.35 -27.38 11.71
C GLN A 387 6.22 -26.64 12.73
N LEU A 388 5.86 -26.73 14.01
CA LEU A 388 6.65 -26.17 15.11
C LEU A 388 8.04 -26.83 15.18
N ALA A 389 8.11 -28.14 15.08
CA ALA A 389 9.38 -28.88 15.07
C ALA A 389 10.26 -28.46 13.87
N ALA A 390 9.67 -28.27 12.68
CA ALA A 390 10.39 -27.77 11.51
C ALA A 390 10.94 -26.36 11.74
N TYR A 391 10.13 -25.44 12.29
CA TYR A 391 10.54 -24.08 12.64
C TYR A 391 11.68 -24.10 13.67
N VAL A 392 11.54 -24.83 14.78
CA VAL A 392 12.55 -24.92 15.86
C VAL A 392 13.86 -25.50 15.32
N LYS A 393 13.80 -26.53 14.47
CA LYS A 393 14.98 -27.09 13.80
C LYS A 393 15.68 -26.08 12.90
N ALA A 394 14.92 -25.29 12.12
CA ALA A 394 15.48 -24.24 11.27
C ALA A 394 16.08 -23.12 12.12
N ALA A 395 15.40 -22.68 13.18
CA ALA A 395 15.89 -21.68 14.13
C ALA A 395 17.19 -22.11 14.80
N PHE A 396 17.25 -23.36 15.26
CA PHE A 396 18.46 -23.94 15.85
C PHE A 396 19.63 -23.92 14.86
N ARG A 397 19.42 -24.34 13.61
CA ARG A 397 20.45 -24.32 12.56
C ARG A 397 20.95 -22.90 12.29
N ALA A 398 20.06 -21.90 12.22
CA ALA A 398 20.43 -20.51 12.05
C ALA A 398 21.26 -19.99 13.24
N ALA A 399 20.80 -20.28 14.48
CA ALA A 399 21.51 -19.91 15.70
C ALA A 399 22.90 -20.53 15.78
N MET A 400 23.05 -21.81 15.39
CA MET A 400 24.35 -22.50 15.37
C MET A 400 25.34 -21.84 14.40
N VAL A 401 24.89 -21.43 13.20
CA VAL A 401 25.78 -20.70 12.26
C VAL A 401 26.21 -19.36 12.87
N GLY A 402 25.29 -18.62 13.51
CA GLY A 402 25.63 -17.39 14.21
C GLY A 402 26.63 -17.60 15.35
N ASN A 403 26.44 -18.65 16.16
CA ASN A 403 27.33 -19.00 17.25
C ASN A 403 28.73 -19.40 16.75
N TRP A 404 28.82 -20.20 15.66
CA TRP A 404 30.12 -20.57 15.08
C TRP A 404 30.84 -19.36 14.52
N ALA A 405 30.13 -18.44 13.86
CA ALA A 405 30.70 -17.20 13.38
C ALA A 405 31.21 -16.34 14.55
N GLY A 406 30.41 -16.15 15.58
CA GLY A 406 30.80 -15.42 16.80
C GLY A 406 32.01 -16.04 17.51
N ASN A 407 32.04 -17.35 17.64
CA ASN A 407 33.20 -18.06 18.23
C ASN A 407 34.46 -17.92 17.36
N GLY A 408 34.33 -17.94 16.04
CA GLY A 408 35.45 -17.69 15.13
C GLY A 408 36.02 -16.27 15.32
N VAL A 409 35.16 -15.25 15.40
CA VAL A 409 35.55 -13.87 15.69
C VAL A 409 36.27 -13.80 17.04
N SER A 410 35.72 -14.44 18.09
CA SER A 410 36.33 -14.48 19.43
C SER A 410 37.69 -15.17 19.44
N LEU A 411 37.86 -16.23 18.63
CA LEU A 411 39.14 -16.93 18.47
C LEU A 411 40.22 -15.99 17.88
N VAL A 412 39.87 -15.30 16.78
CA VAL A 412 40.79 -14.31 16.16
C VAL A 412 41.18 -13.24 17.18
N SER A 413 40.22 -12.67 17.92
CA SER A 413 40.48 -11.66 18.97
C SER A 413 41.43 -12.19 20.05
N LYS A 414 41.22 -13.42 20.54
CA LYS A 414 42.09 -14.02 21.54
C LYS A 414 43.51 -14.28 20.97
N LEU A 415 43.62 -14.73 19.73
CA LEU A 415 44.94 -14.90 19.07
C LEU A 415 45.68 -13.57 18.92
N VAL A 416 44.98 -12.48 18.55
CA VAL A 416 45.57 -11.13 18.50
C VAL A 416 46.07 -10.72 19.87
N THR A 417 45.25 -10.92 20.94
CA THR A 417 45.68 -10.61 22.30
C THR A 417 46.91 -11.41 22.72
N VAL A 418 46.95 -12.70 22.43
CA VAL A 418 48.15 -13.53 22.73
C VAL A 418 49.40 -13.05 21.98
N CYS A 419 49.25 -12.78 20.68
CA CYS A 419 50.35 -12.28 19.84
C CYS A 419 50.86 -10.91 20.30
N THR A 420 49.94 -9.98 20.64
CA THR A 420 50.29 -8.64 21.14
C THR A 420 50.95 -8.70 22.51
N LEU A 421 50.49 -9.57 23.42
CA LEU A 421 51.11 -9.76 24.74
C LEU A 421 52.50 -10.42 24.59
N TRP A 422 52.61 -11.46 23.75
CA TRP A 422 53.89 -12.18 23.58
C TRP A 422 54.96 -11.28 22.97
N LEU A 423 54.65 -10.64 21.82
CA LEU A 423 55.61 -9.74 21.19
C LEU A 423 55.83 -8.45 22.01
N GLY A 424 54.76 -7.90 22.60
CA GLY A 424 54.84 -6.73 23.47
C GLY A 424 55.71 -6.98 24.74
N ALA A 425 55.58 -8.18 25.35
CA ALA A 425 56.44 -8.55 26.48
C ALA A 425 57.95 -8.63 26.05
N ARG A 426 58.24 -9.13 24.82
CA ARG A 426 59.64 -9.12 24.30
C ARG A 426 60.13 -7.68 24.14
N LEU A 427 59.36 -6.80 23.52
CA LEU A 427 59.71 -5.36 23.38
C LEU A 427 59.92 -4.68 24.74
N VAL A 428 59.16 -5.08 25.74
CA VAL A 428 59.39 -4.56 27.13
C VAL A 428 60.69 -5.11 27.72
N ILE A 429 61.00 -6.39 27.54
CA ILE A 429 62.24 -6.99 28.00
C ILE A 429 63.46 -6.37 27.30
N ASP A 430 63.33 -6.12 25.99
CA ASP A 430 64.37 -5.46 25.17
C ASP A 430 64.50 -3.96 25.45
N GLY A 431 63.63 -3.37 26.32
CA GLY A 431 63.68 -1.97 26.73
C GLY A 431 63.09 -0.97 25.70
N GLU A 432 62.49 -1.46 24.61
CA GLU A 432 61.89 -0.62 23.58
C GLU A 432 60.51 -0.08 23.93
N MET A 433 59.87 -0.67 24.96
CA MET A 433 58.51 -0.32 25.41
C MET A 433 58.38 -0.43 26.93
N SER A 434 57.54 0.42 27.58
CA SER A 434 57.23 0.25 28.98
C SER A 434 56.08 -0.73 29.23
N VAL A 435 55.96 -1.26 30.46
CA VAL A 435 54.85 -2.12 30.86
C VAL A 435 53.50 -1.34 30.76
N GLY A 436 53.48 -0.09 31.15
CA GLY A 436 52.32 0.75 31.06
C GLY A 436 51.88 1.00 29.62
N GLN A 437 52.84 1.20 28.70
CA GLN A 437 52.58 1.33 27.28
C GLN A 437 51.96 0.05 26.68
N LEU A 438 52.42 -1.13 27.09
CA LEU A 438 51.86 -2.40 26.64
C LEU A 438 50.41 -2.58 27.09
N ILE A 439 50.08 -2.21 28.34
CA ILE A 439 48.72 -2.28 28.87
C ILE A 439 47.82 -1.29 28.11
N ALA A 440 48.27 -0.05 27.96
CA ALA A 440 47.53 0.99 27.24
C ALA A 440 47.27 0.58 25.80
N PHE A 441 48.27 0.00 25.11
CA PHE A 441 48.14 -0.54 23.76
C PHE A 441 47.07 -1.63 23.68
N ASN A 442 47.06 -2.59 24.61
CA ASN A 442 46.08 -3.67 24.62
C ASN A 442 44.65 -3.15 24.86
N MET A 443 44.48 -2.13 25.71
CA MET A 443 43.19 -1.45 25.90
C MET A 443 42.71 -0.74 24.61
N LEU A 444 43.59 -0.04 23.91
CA LEU A 444 43.30 0.64 22.65
C LEU A 444 42.97 -0.34 21.54
N ALA A 445 43.66 -1.49 21.49
CA ALA A 445 43.35 -2.57 20.53
C ALA A 445 41.90 -3.07 20.64
N GLY A 446 41.36 -3.14 21.88
CA GLY A 446 39.93 -3.46 22.11
C GLY A 446 38.97 -2.45 21.48
N HIS A 447 39.30 -1.16 21.54
CA HIS A 447 38.50 -0.07 20.96
C HIS A 447 38.54 -0.08 19.42
N VAL A 448 39.57 -0.63 18.78
CA VAL A 448 39.65 -0.81 17.31
C VAL A 448 38.87 -2.04 16.84
N ALA A 449 38.99 -3.16 17.55
CA ALA A 449 38.36 -4.43 17.14
C ALA A 449 36.82 -4.39 17.26
N THR A 450 36.28 -3.77 18.30
CA THR A 450 34.83 -3.76 18.59
C THR A 450 33.99 -3.13 17.48
N PRO A 451 34.28 -1.93 16.92
CA PRO A 451 33.51 -1.34 15.83
C PRO A 451 33.54 -2.17 14.55
N VAL A 452 34.68 -2.81 14.25
CA VAL A 452 34.79 -3.69 13.07
C VAL A 452 33.92 -4.93 13.20
N MET A 453 33.84 -5.53 14.38
CA MET A 453 32.92 -6.63 14.65
C MET A 453 31.45 -6.21 14.52
N ARG A 454 31.11 -5.02 15.04
CA ARG A 454 29.76 -4.44 14.89
C ARG A 454 29.41 -4.16 13.44
N LEU A 455 30.35 -3.69 12.62
CA LEU A 455 30.15 -3.48 11.18
C LEU A 455 29.77 -4.79 10.47
N ALA A 456 30.44 -5.87 10.81
CA ALA A 456 30.13 -7.19 10.27
C ALA A 456 28.70 -7.65 10.62
N GLN A 457 28.27 -7.44 11.85
CA GLN A 457 26.89 -7.71 12.28
C GLN A 457 25.90 -6.80 11.55
N MET A 458 26.19 -5.50 11.47
CA MET A 458 25.35 -4.53 10.80
C MET A 458 25.16 -4.81 9.31
N TRP A 459 26.13 -5.42 8.65
CA TRP A 459 25.99 -5.87 7.26
C TRP A 459 24.92 -6.95 7.11
N SER A 460 24.88 -7.90 8.05
CA SER A 460 23.82 -8.92 8.11
C SER A 460 22.45 -8.30 8.33
N ASP A 461 22.36 -7.35 9.28
CA ASP A 461 21.12 -6.63 9.59
C ASP A 461 20.64 -5.82 8.38
N PHE A 462 21.58 -5.19 7.62
CA PHE A 462 21.28 -4.48 6.38
C PHE A 462 20.69 -5.37 5.30
N GLN A 463 21.17 -6.60 5.16
CA GLN A 463 20.60 -7.54 4.19
C GLN A 463 19.17 -7.97 4.57
N GLN A 464 18.90 -8.23 5.85
CA GLN A 464 17.54 -8.51 6.32
C GLN A 464 16.61 -7.30 6.09
N LEU A 465 17.14 -6.11 6.30
CA LEU A 465 16.43 -4.87 6.07
C LEU A 465 16.02 -4.68 4.61
N SER A 466 16.87 -5.05 3.66
CA SER A 466 16.55 -4.97 2.23
C SER A 466 15.27 -5.74 1.90
N VAL A 467 15.07 -6.92 2.49
CA VAL A 467 13.85 -7.71 2.34
C VAL A 467 12.64 -7.02 3.00
N SER A 468 12.85 -6.42 4.17
CA SER A 468 11.78 -5.67 4.86
C SER A 468 11.34 -4.44 4.07
N VAL A 469 12.30 -3.73 3.45
CA VAL A 469 12.03 -2.57 2.55
C VAL A 469 11.24 -3.02 1.32
N GLU A 470 11.61 -4.12 0.68
CA GLU A 470 10.87 -4.65 -0.46
C GLU A 470 9.42 -5.00 -0.10
N ARG A 471 9.20 -5.67 1.03
CA ARG A 471 7.85 -6.03 1.51
C ARG A 471 7.00 -4.82 1.88
N LEU A 472 7.60 -3.81 2.52
CA LEU A 472 6.89 -2.58 2.84
C LEU A 472 6.66 -1.75 1.57
N GLY A 473 7.55 -1.88 0.58
CA GLY A 473 7.41 -1.28 -0.75
C GLY A 473 6.14 -1.72 -1.47
N ASP A 474 5.68 -2.94 -1.29
CA ASP A 474 4.39 -3.41 -1.84
C ASP A 474 3.19 -2.61 -1.33
N ILE A 475 3.30 -2.02 -0.13
CA ILE A 475 2.28 -1.12 0.43
C ILE A 475 2.51 0.29 -0.10
N LEU A 476 3.71 0.83 0.07
CA LEU A 476 4.01 2.25 -0.15
C LEU A 476 4.17 2.64 -1.62
N ASN A 477 4.48 1.68 -2.50
CA ASN A 477 4.51 1.89 -3.96
C ASN A 477 3.13 1.78 -4.61
N THR A 478 2.12 1.27 -3.88
CA THR A 478 0.76 1.18 -4.41
C THR A 478 0.12 2.55 -4.43
N GLU A 479 -0.46 2.90 -5.57
CA GLU A 479 -1.18 4.17 -5.73
C GLU A 479 -2.36 4.26 -4.77
N THR A 480 -2.52 5.43 -4.15
CA THR A 480 -3.64 5.69 -3.25
C THR A 480 -4.90 6.01 -4.02
N GLU A 481 -6.06 5.69 -3.45
CA GLU A 481 -7.37 5.95 -4.04
C GLU A 481 -7.66 7.45 -4.21
N VAL A 482 -7.11 8.28 -3.33
CA VAL A 482 -7.30 9.74 -3.34
C VAL A 482 -6.23 10.38 -4.22
N HIS A 483 -6.61 10.80 -5.43
CA HIS A 483 -5.78 11.65 -6.25
C HIS A 483 -5.90 13.10 -5.76
N SER A 484 -4.78 13.78 -5.56
CA SER A 484 -4.75 15.21 -5.23
C SER A 484 -5.41 15.99 -6.36
N GLY A 485 -6.65 16.46 -6.20
CA GLY A 485 -7.39 17.22 -7.20
C GLY A 485 -8.71 16.60 -7.69
N GLY A 486 -9.19 15.52 -7.06
CA GLY A 486 -10.54 15.01 -7.36
C GLY A 486 -11.62 16.07 -7.14
N LEU A 487 -12.63 16.12 -8.04
CA LEU A 487 -13.74 17.06 -7.95
C LEU A 487 -14.57 16.78 -6.70
N THR A 488 -14.66 17.75 -5.80
CA THR A 488 -15.60 17.65 -4.67
C THR A 488 -17.01 17.73 -5.20
N LEU A 489 -17.81 16.69 -4.99
CA LEU A 489 -19.20 16.66 -5.42
C LEU A 489 -20.04 17.65 -4.60
N PRO A 490 -20.89 18.46 -5.25
CA PRO A 490 -21.90 19.24 -4.56
C PRO A 490 -22.94 18.31 -3.88
N SER A 491 -23.94 18.88 -3.21
CA SER A 491 -25.09 18.09 -2.70
C SER A 491 -25.80 17.42 -3.88
N ILE A 492 -25.79 16.08 -3.90
CA ILE A 492 -26.35 15.30 -5.00
C ILE A 492 -27.89 15.21 -4.87
N LYS A 493 -28.56 15.11 -6.02
CA LYS A 493 -30.02 14.86 -6.13
C LYS A 493 -30.32 13.37 -6.19
N GLY A 494 -29.37 12.56 -6.65
CA GLY A 494 -29.47 11.11 -6.74
C GLY A 494 -29.88 10.58 -8.11
N HIS A 495 -29.62 11.32 -9.21
CA HIS A 495 -29.73 10.79 -10.56
C HIS A 495 -28.49 9.93 -10.87
N ILE A 496 -28.68 8.64 -11.22
CA ILE A 496 -27.59 7.70 -11.46
C ILE A 496 -27.69 7.17 -12.88
N VAL A 497 -26.60 7.18 -13.63
CA VAL A 497 -26.51 6.62 -14.98
C VAL A 497 -25.30 5.69 -15.09
N PHE A 498 -25.56 4.46 -15.48
CA PHE A 498 -24.53 3.53 -15.99
C PHE A 498 -24.58 3.59 -17.52
N ASP A 499 -23.48 4.03 -18.13
CA ASP A 499 -23.39 4.23 -19.58
C ASP A 499 -22.37 3.25 -20.16
N GLN A 500 -22.88 2.19 -20.79
CA GLN A 500 -22.11 1.12 -21.44
C GLN A 500 -21.01 0.53 -20.55
N VAL A 501 -21.32 0.23 -19.28
CA VAL A 501 -20.36 -0.21 -18.29
C VAL A 501 -19.96 -1.67 -18.51
N PHE A 502 -18.62 -1.88 -18.56
CA PHE A 502 -17.99 -3.20 -18.52
C PHE A 502 -17.06 -3.27 -17.31
N PHE A 503 -17.10 -4.39 -16.60
CA PHE A 503 -16.27 -4.59 -15.43
C PHE A 503 -15.83 -6.03 -15.24
N ARG A 504 -14.56 -6.22 -14.85
CA ARG A 504 -13.96 -7.48 -14.40
C ARG A 504 -13.06 -7.23 -13.19
N TYR A 505 -12.96 -8.20 -12.28
CA TYR A 505 -12.10 -8.08 -11.11
C TYR A 505 -10.61 -8.32 -11.43
N ARG A 506 -10.31 -9.14 -12.43
CA ARG A 506 -8.93 -9.44 -12.88
C ARG A 506 -8.78 -9.11 -14.36
N PRO A 507 -7.62 -8.57 -14.79
CA PRO A 507 -7.40 -8.20 -16.20
C PRO A 507 -7.63 -9.35 -17.18
N ASP A 508 -7.29 -10.57 -16.78
CA ASP A 508 -7.39 -11.84 -17.53
C ASP A 508 -8.66 -12.63 -17.23
N GLY A 509 -9.54 -12.10 -16.36
CA GLY A 509 -10.81 -12.75 -16.00
C GLY A 509 -11.94 -12.42 -16.96
N ASN A 510 -13.04 -13.18 -16.84
CA ASN A 510 -14.27 -12.92 -17.56
C ASN A 510 -14.93 -11.62 -17.08
N ASP A 511 -15.67 -10.96 -17.98
CA ASP A 511 -16.48 -9.80 -17.63
C ASP A 511 -17.59 -10.21 -16.66
N ILE A 512 -17.61 -9.55 -15.50
CA ILE A 512 -18.67 -9.72 -14.49
C ILE A 512 -19.87 -8.84 -14.83
N LEU A 513 -19.62 -7.68 -15.44
CA LEU A 513 -20.66 -6.82 -16.02
C LEU A 513 -20.29 -6.55 -17.48
N SER A 514 -21.28 -6.68 -18.36
CA SER A 514 -21.13 -6.54 -19.80
C SER A 514 -22.21 -5.61 -20.36
N ASN A 515 -21.78 -4.43 -20.83
CA ASN A 515 -22.65 -3.45 -21.47
C ASN A 515 -23.88 -3.06 -20.63
N ILE A 516 -23.66 -2.71 -19.36
CA ILE A 516 -24.76 -2.23 -18.52
C ILE A 516 -25.13 -0.81 -18.95
N GLN A 517 -26.38 -0.65 -19.39
CA GLN A 517 -27.03 0.64 -19.65
C GLN A 517 -28.23 0.78 -18.73
N LEU A 518 -28.18 1.78 -17.84
CA LEU A 518 -29.22 1.97 -16.83
C LEU A 518 -29.25 3.44 -16.42
N ALA A 519 -30.45 4.02 -16.37
CA ALA A 519 -30.68 5.33 -15.78
C ALA A 519 -31.69 5.20 -14.65
N ILE A 520 -31.36 5.77 -13.49
CA ILE A 520 -32.19 5.79 -12.27
C ILE A 520 -32.52 7.25 -11.95
N ARG A 521 -33.79 7.55 -11.78
CA ARG A 521 -34.27 8.91 -11.50
C ARG A 521 -34.07 9.28 -10.03
N PRO A 522 -33.90 10.57 -9.71
CA PRO A 522 -33.90 11.02 -8.33
C PRO A 522 -35.18 10.59 -7.60
N GLY A 523 -35.02 10.00 -6.41
CA GLY A 523 -36.14 9.50 -5.60
C GLY A 523 -36.73 8.16 -6.04
N GLU A 524 -36.24 7.54 -7.11
CA GLU A 524 -36.72 6.24 -7.60
C GLU A 524 -36.23 5.10 -6.69
N ARG A 525 -37.12 4.15 -6.39
CA ARG A 525 -36.81 2.92 -5.64
C ARG A 525 -36.63 1.77 -6.63
N ILE A 526 -35.44 1.22 -6.69
CA ILE A 526 -35.09 0.15 -7.62
C ILE A 526 -34.79 -1.13 -6.88
N GLY A 527 -35.40 -2.23 -7.32
CA GLY A 527 -35.06 -3.58 -6.93
C GLY A 527 -34.10 -4.22 -7.93
N ILE A 528 -33.01 -4.83 -7.48
CA ILE A 528 -32.08 -5.59 -8.33
C ILE A 528 -32.13 -7.06 -7.93
N VAL A 529 -32.51 -7.92 -8.86
CA VAL A 529 -32.64 -9.36 -8.67
C VAL A 529 -31.84 -10.14 -9.75
N GLY A 530 -31.56 -11.40 -9.47
CA GLY A 530 -30.84 -12.28 -10.37
C GLY A 530 -30.16 -13.42 -9.62
N ARG A 531 -29.62 -14.39 -10.32
CA ARG A 531 -28.90 -15.52 -9.71
C ARG A 531 -27.65 -15.05 -8.94
N SER A 532 -27.18 -15.88 -8.01
CA SER A 532 -25.89 -15.63 -7.36
C SER A 532 -24.78 -15.54 -8.41
N GLY A 533 -23.87 -14.56 -8.28
CA GLY A 533 -22.82 -14.32 -9.28
C GLY A 533 -23.24 -13.51 -10.52
N SER A 534 -24.49 -13.05 -10.64
CA SER A 534 -24.94 -12.25 -11.80
C SER A 534 -24.42 -10.81 -11.85
N GLY A 535 -23.67 -10.35 -10.85
CA GLY A 535 -23.06 -9.02 -10.83
C GLY A 535 -23.82 -7.96 -10.00
N LYS A 536 -24.84 -8.32 -9.24
CA LYS A 536 -25.69 -7.39 -8.44
C LYS A 536 -24.87 -6.51 -7.48
N SER A 537 -24.10 -7.13 -6.59
CA SER A 537 -23.26 -6.39 -5.60
C SER A 537 -22.14 -5.63 -6.30
N THR A 538 -21.69 -6.07 -7.47
CA THR A 538 -20.68 -5.36 -8.27
C THR A 538 -21.17 -4.00 -8.75
N LEU A 539 -22.47 -3.86 -9.11
CA LEU A 539 -23.06 -2.56 -9.42
C LEU A 539 -23.00 -1.60 -8.23
N SER A 540 -23.30 -2.09 -7.04
CA SER A 540 -23.19 -1.31 -5.79
C SER A 540 -21.76 -0.85 -5.55
N LEU A 541 -20.76 -1.73 -5.73
CA LEU A 541 -19.34 -1.40 -5.53
C LEU A 541 -18.84 -0.36 -6.55
N LEU A 542 -19.31 -0.42 -7.80
CA LEU A 542 -19.00 0.58 -8.82
C LEU A 542 -19.63 1.94 -8.50
N LEU A 543 -20.89 1.98 -8.05
CA LEU A 543 -21.57 3.22 -7.67
C LEU A 543 -20.89 3.92 -6.49
N GLN A 544 -20.37 3.15 -5.53
CA GLN A 544 -19.58 3.66 -4.41
C GLN A 544 -18.15 4.06 -4.80
N ARG A 545 -17.76 3.85 -6.06
CA ARG A 545 -16.36 4.00 -6.52
C ARG A 545 -15.36 3.21 -5.66
N LEU A 546 -15.77 2.04 -5.15
CA LEU A 546 -14.87 1.07 -4.51
C LEU A 546 -14.10 0.27 -5.57
N HIS A 547 -14.66 0.20 -6.77
CA HIS A 547 -14.03 -0.24 -8.01
C HIS A 547 -14.33 0.77 -9.12
N THR A 548 -13.51 0.77 -10.15
CA THR A 548 -13.69 1.61 -11.35
C THR A 548 -13.95 0.74 -12.57
N ALA A 549 -14.87 1.16 -13.43
CA ALA A 549 -15.17 0.44 -14.66
C ALA A 549 -14.00 0.48 -15.64
N GLN A 550 -13.71 -0.63 -16.33
CA GLN A 550 -12.66 -0.66 -17.36
C GLN A 550 -13.13 0.01 -18.66
N ARG A 551 -14.43 -0.08 -18.97
CA ARG A 551 -15.04 0.61 -20.12
C ARG A 551 -16.40 1.16 -19.71
N GLY A 552 -16.83 2.22 -20.39
CA GLY A 552 -18.02 2.95 -20.02
C GLY A 552 -17.78 3.87 -18.84
N ARG A 553 -18.84 4.41 -18.25
CA ARG A 553 -18.78 5.37 -17.15
C ARG A 553 -19.99 5.25 -16.24
N VAL A 554 -19.81 5.63 -14.99
CA VAL A 554 -20.90 5.76 -14.02
C VAL A 554 -21.03 7.23 -13.66
N LEU A 555 -22.19 7.79 -13.89
CA LEU A 555 -22.48 9.21 -13.63
C LEU A 555 -23.44 9.33 -12.45
N VAL A 556 -23.18 10.29 -11.58
CA VAL A 556 -24.10 10.75 -10.54
C VAL A 556 -24.39 12.22 -10.77
N ASP A 557 -25.65 12.57 -10.99
CA ASP A 557 -26.10 13.90 -11.37
C ASP A 557 -25.34 14.49 -12.57
N GLY A 558 -24.98 13.63 -13.55
CA GLY A 558 -24.22 14.01 -14.76
C GLY A 558 -22.71 14.10 -14.56
N ILE A 559 -22.20 13.90 -13.35
CA ILE A 559 -20.76 13.92 -13.05
C ILE A 559 -20.21 12.50 -13.07
N ASP A 560 -19.14 12.25 -13.83
CA ASP A 560 -18.44 10.97 -13.81
C ASP A 560 -17.76 10.78 -12.46
N ILE A 561 -18.20 9.73 -11.72
CA ILE A 561 -17.68 9.46 -10.39
C ILE A 561 -16.22 9.01 -10.40
N ALA A 562 -15.68 8.59 -11.56
CA ALA A 562 -14.25 8.28 -11.66
C ALA A 562 -13.36 9.52 -11.48
N LEU A 563 -13.89 10.72 -11.76
CA LEU A 563 -13.20 12.00 -11.57
C LEU A 563 -13.51 12.67 -10.23
N ALA A 564 -14.54 12.19 -9.51
CA ALA A 564 -14.96 12.78 -8.26
C ALA A 564 -14.05 12.35 -7.09
N ASP A 565 -13.95 13.18 -6.03
CA ASP A 565 -13.35 12.73 -4.77
C ASP A 565 -14.19 11.61 -4.14
N PRO A 566 -13.62 10.39 -3.89
CA PRO A 566 -14.35 9.27 -3.33
C PRO A 566 -15.00 9.58 -1.99
N ALA A 567 -14.34 10.40 -1.16
CA ALA A 567 -14.87 10.75 0.16
C ALA A 567 -16.09 11.65 0.05
N SER A 568 -16.10 12.61 -0.90
CA SER A 568 -17.25 13.48 -1.13
C SER A 568 -18.47 12.73 -1.66
N LEU A 569 -18.25 11.69 -2.51
CA LEU A 569 -19.30 10.81 -3.01
C LEU A 569 -19.85 9.92 -1.90
N ARG A 570 -18.98 9.16 -1.21
CA ARG A 570 -19.37 8.18 -0.18
C ARG A 570 -20.03 8.80 1.03
N ARG A 571 -19.75 10.08 1.32
CA ARG A 571 -20.47 10.81 2.40
C ARG A 571 -21.94 11.02 2.10
N GLN A 572 -22.35 10.97 0.85
CA GLN A 572 -23.73 11.21 0.40
C GLN A 572 -24.46 9.91 0.01
N ILE A 573 -23.77 8.77 0.12
CA ILE A 573 -24.33 7.43 -0.10
C ILE A 573 -24.39 6.69 1.25
N GLY A 574 -25.59 6.24 1.62
CA GLY A 574 -25.78 5.31 2.74
C GLY A 574 -25.74 3.88 2.21
N VAL A 575 -24.98 3.01 2.86
CA VAL A 575 -24.87 1.61 2.45
C VAL A 575 -25.10 0.70 3.64
N VAL A 576 -25.99 -0.26 3.44
CA VAL A 576 -26.21 -1.38 4.35
C VAL A 576 -25.67 -2.63 3.68
N PRO A 577 -24.47 -3.11 4.05
CA PRO A 577 -23.83 -4.26 3.40
C PRO A 577 -24.49 -5.57 3.82
N GLN A 578 -24.25 -6.63 3.05
CA GLN A 578 -24.74 -7.99 3.33
C GLN A 578 -24.26 -8.49 4.70
N GLU A 579 -22.95 -8.33 4.98
CA GLU A 579 -22.37 -8.61 6.30
C GLU A 579 -22.13 -7.31 7.07
N SER A 580 -22.93 -7.09 8.10
CA SER A 580 -22.85 -5.86 8.91
C SER A 580 -21.76 -5.98 9.97
N GLN A 581 -20.59 -5.40 9.68
CA GLN A 581 -19.48 -5.30 10.64
C GLN A 581 -19.71 -4.17 11.65
N LEU A 582 -19.61 -4.51 12.95
CA LEU A 582 -19.63 -3.54 14.04
C LEU A 582 -18.23 -3.42 14.65
N PHE A 583 -17.88 -2.21 15.06
CA PHE A 583 -16.62 -1.93 15.73
C PHE A 583 -16.75 -2.08 17.24
N LYS A 584 -15.69 -2.44 17.92
CA LYS A 584 -15.63 -2.42 19.38
C LYS A 584 -15.91 -1.01 19.89
N GLY A 585 -16.90 -0.87 20.75
CA GLY A 585 -17.36 0.42 21.29
C GLY A 585 -18.82 0.35 21.71
N THR A 586 -19.42 1.48 22.06
CA THR A 586 -20.84 1.49 22.46
C THR A 586 -21.78 1.35 21.25
N VAL A 587 -23.03 0.96 21.49
CA VAL A 587 -24.08 0.95 20.46
C VAL A 587 -24.22 2.34 19.84
N ARG A 588 -24.26 3.40 20.67
CA ARG A 588 -24.28 4.78 20.22
C ARG A 588 -23.12 5.11 19.28
N GLN A 589 -21.87 4.75 19.65
CA GLN A 589 -20.69 4.98 18.81
C GLN A 589 -20.78 4.24 17.47
N ASN A 590 -21.35 3.04 17.46
CA ASN A 590 -21.54 2.26 16.25
C ASN A 590 -22.60 2.86 15.32
N ILE A 591 -23.70 3.40 15.84
CA ILE A 591 -24.70 4.10 15.04
C ILE A 591 -24.15 5.43 14.54
N ALA A 592 -23.57 6.24 15.43
CA ALA A 592 -23.01 7.56 15.15
C ALA A 592 -21.62 7.52 14.48
N LEU A 593 -21.17 6.38 13.97
CA LEU A 593 -19.82 6.18 13.39
C LEU A 593 -19.46 7.24 12.34
N THR A 594 -20.44 7.65 11.54
CA THR A 594 -20.27 8.65 10.47
C THR A 594 -20.45 10.09 10.94
N ASP A 595 -21.02 10.31 12.13
CA ASP A 595 -21.29 11.61 12.76
C ASP A 595 -21.11 11.49 14.29
N PRO A 596 -19.86 11.38 14.79
CA PRO A 596 -19.59 11.13 16.21
C PRO A 596 -20.11 12.22 17.16
N GLY A 597 -20.32 13.43 16.64
CA GLY A 597 -20.86 14.57 17.40
C GLY A 597 -22.39 14.66 17.44
N ALA A 598 -23.07 13.69 16.85
CA ALA A 598 -24.54 13.71 16.79
C ALA A 598 -25.19 13.67 18.19
N PRO A 599 -26.22 14.48 18.45
CA PRO A 599 -26.97 14.40 19.68
C PRO A 599 -27.69 13.06 19.83
N LEU A 600 -27.91 12.63 21.08
CA LEU A 600 -28.49 11.32 21.36
C LEU A 600 -29.89 11.16 20.75
N GLU A 601 -30.67 12.22 20.71
CA GLU A 601 -32.04 12.24 20.13
C GLU A 601 -32.00 11.86 18.65
N LYS A 602 -31.01 12.36 17.87
CA LYS A 602 -30.83 11.99 16.48
C LYS A 602 -30.47 10.52 16.34
N VAL A 603 -29.58 10.00 17.20
CA VAL A 603 -29.20 8.58 17.22
C VAL A 603 -30.43 7.70 17.54
N MET A 604 -31.19 8.08 18.52
CA MET A 604 -32.43 7.38 18.90
C MET A 604 -33.47 7.39 17.77
N HIS A 605 -33.64 8.52 17.10
CA HIS A 605 -34.57 8.64 15.97
C HIS A 605 -34.15 7.73 14.80
N MET A 606 -32.85 7.69 14.45
CA MET A 606 -32.38 6.78 13.42
C MET A 606 -32.52 5.31 13.84
N ALA A 607 -32.30 5.00 15.09
CA ALA A 607 -32.52 3.66 15.63
C ALA A 607 -34.01 3.25 15.62
N GLN A 608 -34.95 4.19 15.88
CA GLN A 608 -36.40 3.95 15.76
C GLN A 608 -36.79 3.65 14.31
N LEU A 609 -36.31 4.45 13.34
CA LEU A 609 -36.53 4.19 11.91
C LEU A 609 -36.04 2.83 11.48
N ALA A 610 -34.85 2.40 11.98
CA ALA A 610 -34.24 1.11 11.68
C ALA A 610 -34.89 -0.04 12.49
N GLY A 611 -35.86 0.19 13.34
CA GLY A 611 -36.43 -0.83 14.21
C GLY A 611 -35.45 -1.37 15.26
N ALA A 612 -34.43 -0.59 15.60
CA ALA A 612 -33.40 -1.00 16.54
C ALA A 612 -33.65 -0.53 17.97
N HIS A 613 -34.44 0.51 18.16
CA HIS A 613 -34.63 1.19 19.46
C HIS A 613 -35.10 0.24 20.58
N SER A 614 -36.08 -0.62 20.30
CA SER A 614 -36.66 -1.53 21.29
C SER A 614 -35.61 -2.44 21.90
N PHE A 615 -34.90 -3.21 21.07
CA PHE A 615 -33.88 -4.13 21.59
C PHE A 615 -32.68 -3.40 22.22
N ILE A 616 -32.36 -2.17 21.76
CA ILE A 616 -31.26 -1.38 22.36
C ILE A 616 -31.63 -0.98 23.79
N THR A 617 -32.87 -0.59 24.03
CA THR A 617 -33.35 -0.23 25.40
C THR A 617 -33.42 -1.43 26.34
N ASP A 618 -33.54 -2.65 25.78
CA ASP A 618 -33.54 -3.89 26.57
C ASP A 618 -32.10 -4.37 26.93
N LEU A 619 -31.06 -3.74 26.34
CA LEU A 619 -29.67 -4.03 26.71
C LEU A 619 -29.34 -3.42 28.09
N PRO A 620 -28.39 -4.00 28.85
CA PRO A 620 -28.10 -3.59 30.23
C PRO A 620 -27.82 -2.11 30.43
N GLU A 621 -27.11 -1.48 29.47
CA GLU A 621 -26.75 -0.06 29.50
C GLU A 621 -27.38 0.71 28.32
N GLY A 622 -28.39 0.13 27.66
CA GLY A 622 -29.04 0.74 26.50
C GLY A 622 -28.09 1.14 25.39
N TYR A 623 -28.08 2.40 24.99
CA TYR A 623 -27.19 2.94 23.94
C TYR A 623 -25.72 2.99 24.31
N ASP A 624 -25.38 2.93 25.60
CA ASP A 624 -24.00 2.95 26.09
C ASP A 624 -23.46 1.52 26.31
N THR A 625 -24.25 0.48 26.04
CA THR A 625 -23.81 -0.91 26.08
C THR A 625 -22.63 -1.12 25.16
N ILE A 626 -21.54 -1.67 25.70
CA ILE A 626 -20.30 -1.95 24.97
C ILE A 626 -20.47 -3.21 24.12
N ILE A 627 -20.26 -3.09 22.82
CA ILE A 627 -20.25 -4.19 21.87
C ILE A 627 -18.81 -4.66 21.69
N GLY A 628 -18.60 -5.97 21.73
CA GLY A 628 -17.28 -6.58 21.48
C GLY A 628 -16.86 -6.56 20.01
N GLU A 629 -15.73 -7.18 19.73
CA GLU A 629 -15.20 -7.27 18.34
C GLU A 629 -16.21 -7.93 17.40
N SER A 630 -16.35 -7.38 16.19
CA SER A 630 -17.29 -7.81 15.15
C SER A 630 -18.73 -7.93 15.62
N GLY A 631 -19.11 -7.17 16.67
CA GLY A 631 -20.47 -7.18 17.21
C GLY A 631 -20.79 -8.42 18.05
N SER A 632 -19.78 -9.01 18.72
CA SER A 632 -20.04 -10.14 19.63
C SER A 632 -21.03 -9.75 20.72
N GLY A 633 -21.96 -10.67 21.02
CA GLY A 633 -23.08 -10.43 21.96
C GLY A 633 -24.39 -9.99 21.29
N LEU A 634 -24.40 -9.69 20.00
CA LEU A 634 -25.59 -9.32 19.23
C LEU A 634 -25.96 -10.38 18.19
N SER A 635 -27.27 -10.61 17.98
CA SER A 635 -27.75 -11.44 16.88
C SER A 635 -27.48 -10.81 15.51
N GLY A 636 -27.50 -11.59 14.44
CA GLY A 636 -27.33 -11.11 13.06
C GLY A 636 -28.32 -10.00 12.70
N GLY A 637 -29.59 -10.17 13.08
CA GLY A 637 -30.64 -9.18 12.87
C GLY A 637 -30.45 -7.89 13.67
N GLN A 638 -29.94 -7.97 14.90
CA GLN A 638 -29.61 -6.79 15.71
C GLN A 638 -28.45 -6.00 15.08
N LYS A 639 -27.38 -6.67 14.64
CA LYS A 639 -26.26 -6.05 13.93
C LYS A 639 -26.74 -5.33 12.67
N GLN A 640 -27.63 -5.95 11.92
CA GLN A 640 -28.16 -5.39 10.68
C GLN A 640 -29.02 -4.14 10.91
N ARG A 641 -29.89 -4.15 11.94
CA ARG A 641 -30.66 -2.96 12.33
C ARG A 641 -29.78 -1.80 12.78
N ILE A 642 -28.70 -2.07 13.52
CA ILE A 642 -27.69 -1.05 13.84
C ILE A 642 -27.01 -0.51 12.58
N ALA A 643 -26.69 -1.37 11.61
CA ALA A 643 -26.10 -0.93 10.34
C ALA A 643 -27.06 -0.08 9.50
N ILE A 644 -28.35 -0.38 9.51
CA ILE A 644 -29.38 0.47 8.87
C ILE A 644 -29.42 1.84 9.56
N ALA A 645 -29.49 1.90 10.90
CA ALA A 645 -29.46 3.16 11.65
C ALA A 645 -28.19 3.97 11.33
N ARG A 646 -27.02 3.32 11.25
CA ARG A 646 -25.73 3.92 10.85
C ARG A 646 -25.80 4.54 9.45
N ALA A 647 -26.36 3.82 8.49
CA ALA A 647 -26.48 4.29 7.11
C ALA A 647 -27.36 5.56 7.01
N LEU A 648 -28.34 5.71 7.86
CA LEU A 648 -29.28 6.85 7.88
C LEU A 648 -28.73 8.10 8.58
N MET A 649 -27.68 7.97 9.42
CA MET A 649 -27.18 9.06 10.29
C MET A 649 -26.82 10.35 9.54
N ARG A 650 -26.36 10.27 8.30
CA ARG A 650 -25.95 11.42 7.47
C ARG A 650 -27.04 11.93 6.54
N ASP A 651 -28.25 11.39 6.62
CA ASP A 651 -29.34 11.70 5.69
C ASP A 651 -28.92 11.59 4.21
N PRO A 652 -28.46 10.39 3.77
CA PRO A 652 -27.91 10.21 2.44
C PRO A 652 -29.00 10.39 1.37
N ARG A 653 -28.61 10.94 0.19
CA ARG A 653 -29.50 11.06 -0.96
C ARG A 653 -29.64 9.79 -1.77
N ILE A 654 -28.63 8.93 -1.70
CA ILE A 654 -28.64 7.59 -2.30
C ILE A 654 -28.51 6.58 -1.15
N LEU A 655 -29.38 5.57 -1.13
CA LEU A 655 -29.37 4.50 -0.13
C LEU A 655 -29.29 3.15 -0.83
N ILE A 656 -28.35 2.32 -0.42
CA ILE A 656 -28.09 1.00 -1.00
C ILE A 656 -28.30 -0.05 0.09
N PHE A 657 -29.21 -0.99 -0.16
CA PHE A 657 -29.42 -2.17 0.65
C PHE A 657 -28.87 -3.38 -0.10
N ASP A 658 -27.74 -3.94 0.32
CA ASP A 658 -27.17 -5.16 -0.28
C ASP A 658 -27.51 -6.36 0.60
N GLU A 659 -28.58 -7.09 0.20
CA GLU A 659 -29.15 -8.25 0.92
C GLU A 659 -29.47 -7.96 2.39
N ALA A 660 -29.81 -6.72 2.68
CA ALA A 660 -29.94 -6.19 4.04
C ALA A 660 -31.11 -6.77 4.87
N THR A 661 -31.92 -7.69 4.34
CA THR A 661 -33.00 -8.37 5.07
C THR A 661 -32.76 -9.86 5.23
N SER A 662 -31.67 -10.41 4.70
CA SER A 662 -31.42 -11.86 4.67
C SER A 662 -31.20 -12.50 6.06
N ALA A 663 -30.65 -11.74 7.01
CA ALA A 663 -30.36 -12.19 8.36
C ALA A 663 -31.45 -11.82 9.38
N LEU A 664 -32.57 -11.23 8.93
CA LEU A 664 -33.66 -10.79 9.81
C LEU A 664 -34.64 -11.94 10.05
N ASP A 665 -35.15 -12.02 11.27
CA ASP A 665 -36.34 -12.77 11.60
C ASP A 665 -37.60 -12.08 11.03
N TYR A 666 -38.67 -12.84 10.89
CA TYR A 666 -39.93 -12.35 10.24
C TYR A 666 -40.47 -11.07 10.88
N GLU A 667 -40.41 -10.95 12.21
CA GLU A 667 -40.92 -9.80 12.96
C GLU A 667 -40.08 -8.54 12.67
N SER A 668 -38.74 -8.67 12.71
CA SER A 668 -37.80 -7.59 12.39
C SER A 668 -37.91 -7.16 10.93
N GLU A 669 -38.04 -8.11 9.98
CA GLU A 669 -38.26 -7.80 8.57
C GLU A 669 -39.56 -7.00 8.37
N ARG A 670 -40.67 -7.42 9.02
CA ARG A 670 -41.95 -6.73 8.95
C ARG A 670 -41.90 -5.31 9.51
N MET A 671 -41.16 -5.12 10.62
CA MET A 671 -40.97 -3.80 11.25
C MET A 671 -40.18 -2.87 10.31
N ILE A 672 -39.11 -3.34 9.69
CA ILE A 672 -38.35 -2.55 8.71
C ILE A 672 -39.21 -2.25 7.48
N GLN A 673 -39.97 -3.21 6.99
CA GLN A 673 -40.87 -3.01 5.85
C GLN A 673 -41.93 -1.95 6.14
N SER A 674 -42.51 -1.92 7.35
CA SER A 674 -43.45 -0.86 7.75
C SER A 674 -42.81 0.53 7.77
N ASN A 675 -41.54 0.65 8.13
CA ASN A 675 -40.78 1.90 8.16
C ASN A 675 -40.13 2.24 6.80
N MET A 676 -40.18 1.33 5.81
CA MET A 676 -39.49 1.50 4.54
C MET A 676 -39.93 2.76 3.79
N ALA A 677 -41.20 3.13 3.87
CA ALA A 677 -41.73 4.37 3.28
C ALA A 677 -41.02 5.62 3.83
N ALA A 678 -40.84 5.67 5.17
CA ALA A 678 -40.11 6.76 5.83
C ALA A 678 -38.62 6.74 5.54
N ILE A 679 -38.02 5.56 5.53
CA ILE A 679 -36.57 5.35 5.21
C ILE A 679 -36.26 5.78 3.77
N CYS A 680 -37.15 5.49 2.82
CA CYS A 680 -36.95 5.78 1.40
C CYS A 680 -37.39 7.21 1.01
N SER A 681 -38.06 7.94 1.89
CA SER A 681 -38.61 9.29 1.58
C SER A 681 -37.48 10.23 1.12
N ASN A 682 -37.68 10.90 -0.03
CA ASN A 682 -36.73 11.84 -0.65
C ASN A 682 -35.33 11.26 -0.97
N ARG A 683 -35.20 9.95 -1.17
CA ARG A 683 -33.94 9.26 -1.47
C ARG A 683 -34.10 8.38 -2.68
N THR A 684 -33.04 8.30 -3.48
CA THR A 684 -32.88 7.24 -4.48
C THR A 684 -32.43 5.97 -3.77
N VAL A 685 -33.20 4.90 -3.91
CA VAL A 685 -32.97 3.66 -3.16
C VAL A 685 -32.71 2.50 -4.10
N ILE A 686 -31.65 1.75 -3.84
CA ILE A 686 -31.28 0.55 -4.56
C ILE A 686 -31.33 -0.63 -3.57
N ILE A 687 -32.22 -1.59 -3.85
CA ILE A 687 -32.38 -2.79 -3.03
C ILE A 687 -31.90 -3.98 -3.84
N ILE A 688 -30.76 -4.54 -3.45
CA ILE A 688 -30.24 -5.79 -3.98
C ILE A 688 -30.80 -6.92 -3.11
N ALA A 689 -31.56 -7.83 -3.70
CA ALA A 689 -32.21 -8.87 -2.91
C ALA A 689 -32.13 -10.25 -3.58
N HIS A 690 -32.01 -11.25 -2.70
CA HIS A 690 -32.21 -12.66 -3.06
C HIS A 690 -33.67 -13.09 -2.87
N ARG A 691 -34.42 -12.45 -1.99
CA ARG A 691 -35.86 -12.67 -1.78
C ARG A 691 -36.67 -11.67 -2.59
N LEU A 692 -37.58 -12.14 -3.43
CA LEU A 692 -38.40 -11.27 -4.25
C LEU A 692 -39.40 -10.43 -3.42
N SER A 693 -39.74 -10.88 -2.21
CA SER A 693 -40.57 -10.09 -1.25
C SER A 693 -39.97 -8.72 -0.97
N ALA A 694 -38.64 -8.59 -0.88
CA ALA A 694 -37.96 -7.34 -0.56
C ALA A 694 -38.01 -6.29 -1.70
N VAL A 695 -38.23 -6.71 -2.94
CA VAL A 695 -38.26 -5.82 -4.12
C VAL A 695 -39.65 -5.65 -4.72
N ARG A 696 -40.65 -6.33 -4.17
CA ARG A 696 -42.00 -6.32 -4.70
C ARG A 696 -42.62 -4.89 -4.75
N ASP A 697 -42.34 -4.09 -3.75
CA ASP A 697 -42.93 -2.76 -3.59
C ASP A 697 -42.00 -1.64 -4.11
N THR A 698 -41.02 -1.99 -4.94
CA THR A 698 -40.16 -1.01 -5.62
C THR A 698 -40.82 -0.49 -6.91
N ASP A 699 -40.42 0.74 -7.30
CA ASP A 699 -41.02 1.40 -8.47
C ASP A 699 -40.64 0.67 -9.76
N ARG A 700 -39.42 0.08 -9.80
CA ARG A 700 -38.90 -0.69 -10.93
C ARG A 700 -37.96 -1.79 -10.44
N ILE A 701 -38.06 -2.96 -11.05
CA ILE A 701 -37.19 -4.11 -10.81
C ILE A 701 -36.29 -4.31 -12.03
N LEU A 702 -35.01 -4.54 -11.76
CA LEU A 702 -33.98 -4.86 -12.73
C LEU A 702 -33.56 -6.32 -12.55
N VAL A 703 -33.60 -7.08 -13.61
CA VAL A 703 -33.16 -8.48 -13.61
C VAL A 703 -31.79 -8.58 -14.27
N LEU A 704 -30.82 -9.02 -13.49
CA LEU A 704 -29.45 -9.28 -13.99
C LEU A 704 -29.25 -10.78 -14.18
N GLU A 705 -28.71 -11.13 -15.35
CA GLU A 705 -28.28 -12.49 -15.64
C GLU A 705 -26.94 -12.45 -16.40
N GLN A 706 -25.97 -13.21 -15.91
CA GLN A 706 -24.60 -13.28 -16.47
C GLN A 706 -23.99 -11.90 -16.80
N GLY A 707 -24.13 -10.95 -15.88
CA GLY A 707 -23.57 -9.63 -16.03
C GLY A 707 -24.29 -8.68 -16.99
N ARG A 708 -25.49 -9.04 -17.46
CA ARG A 708 -26.30 -8.22 -18.37
C ARG A 708 -27.66 -7.89 -17.75
N LEU A 709 -28.19 -6.72 -18.07
CA LEU A 709 -29.56 -6.36 -17.76
C LEU A 709 -30.47 -7.01 -18.78
N VAL A 710 -31.23 -8.05 -18.38
CA VAL A 710 -32.10 -8.83 -19.28
C VAL A 710 -33.54 -8.35 -19.26
N GLU A 711 -34.02 -7.88 -18.11
CA GLU A 711 -35.41 -7.38 -17.97
C GLU A 711 -35.46 -6.20 -17.02
N GLN A 712 -36.38 -5.30 -17.24
CA GLN A 712 -36.74 -4.22 -16.34
C GLN A 712 -38.22 -3.88 -16.39
N GLY A 713 -38.83 -3.53 -15.28
CA GLY A 713 -40.25 -3.16 -15.20
C GLY A 713 -40.81 -3.22 -13.78
N ALA A 714 -42.07 -2.87 -13.62
CA ALA A 714 -42.78 -3.05 -12.37
C ALA A 714 -43.07 -4.52 -12.09
N HIS A 715 -43.21 -4.90 -10.83
CA HIS A 715 -43.46 -6.29 -10.40
C HIS A 715 -44.55 -7.00 -11.20
N GLN A 716 -45.74 -6.37 -11.34
CA GLN A 716 -46.84 -6.97 -12.09
C GLN A 716 -46.56 -7.14 -13.59
N ALA A 717 -45.88 -6.14 -14.19
CA ALA A 717 -45.55 -6.17 -15.60
C ALA A 717 -44.51 -7.28 -15.94
N LEU A 718 -43.59 -7.55 -15.01
CA LEU A 718 -42.60 -8.62 -15.15
C LEU A 718 -43.21 -10.02 -14.90
N LEU A 719 -44.18 -10.13 -13.99
CA LEU A 719 -44.92 -11.40 -13.79
C LEU A 719 -45.81 -11.79 -14.93
N ALA A 720 -46.36 -10.80 -15.66
CA ALA A 720 -47.21 -11.05 -16.84
C ALA A 720 -46.44 -11.62 -18.04
N LYS A 721 -45.13 -11.68 -18.00
CA LYS A 721 -44.28 -12.31 -19.03
C LYS A 721 -44.08 -13.80 -18.71
N ASP A 722 -44.86 -14.70 -19.33
CA ASP A 722 -44.85 -16.13 -19.00
C ASP A 722 -43.47 -16.79 -19.10
N ASP A 723 -42.63 -16.41 -20.07
CA ASP A 723 -41.26 -16.89 -20.25
C ASP A 723 -40.18 -15.96 -19.68
N GLY A 724 -40.59 -14.93 -18.94
CA GLY A 724 -39.68 -13.95 -18.34
C GLY A 724 -38.77 -14.56 -17.30
N TRP A 725 -37.54 -14.04 -17.20
CA TRP A 725 -36.60 -14.40 -16.14
C TRP A 725 -37.16 -14.12 -14.75
N TYR A 726 -37.83 -12.98 -14.56
CA TYR A 726 -38.47 -12.63 -13.33
C TYR A 726 -39.56 -13.59 -12.92
N ALA A 727 -40.45 -13.95 -13.86
CA ALA A 727 -41.54 -14.88 -13.61
C ALA A 727 -41.00 -16.29 -13.28
N ARG A 728 -39.90 -16.73 -13.91
CA ARG A 728 -39.22 -17.98 -13.57
C ARG A 728 -38.64 -17.96 -12.16
N LEU A 729 -37.92 -16.86 -11.78
CA LEU A 729 -37.39 -16.70 -10.45
C LEU A 729 -38.52 -16.69 -9.39
N HIS A 730 -39.63 -16.03 -9.70
CA HIS A 730 -40.80 -16.00 -8.80
C HIS A 730 -41.40 -17.38 -8.58
N ARG A 731 -41.58 -18.17 -9.65
CA ARG A 731 -42.06 -19.55 -9.55
C ARG A 731 -41.12 -20.44 -8.72
N MET A 732 -39.80 -20.29 -8.88
CA MET A 732 -38.83 -21.05 -8.12
C MET A 732 -38.81 -20.69 -6.61
N GLN A 733 -39.19 -19.47 -6.25
CA GLN A 733 -39.27 -19.06 -4.83
C GLN A 733 -40.62 -19.31 -4.18
N ALA A 734 -41.68 -19.48 -4.99
CA ALA A 734 -43.03 -19.84 -4.53
C ALA A 734 -43.24 -21.36 -4.39
N ALA A 735 -42.42 -22.19 -5.05
CA ALA A 735 -42.32 -23.62 -4.86
C ALA A 735 -41.42 -24.03 -3.70
#